data_0e08868e82b2d45fd8eac5f15b2b43f7
#
_entry.id   0e08868e82b2d45fd8eac5f15b2b43f7
#
_cell.length_a   1.000
_cell.length_b   1.000
_cell.length_c   1.000
_cell.angle_alpha   90.00
_cell.angle_beta   90.00
_cell.angle_gamma   90.00
#
_symmetry.space_group_name_H-M   'P 1'
#
loop_
_entity.id
_entity.type
_entity.pdbx_description
1 polymer ?
#
loop_
_entity_poly.entity_id
_entity_poly.type
_entity_poly.pdbx_seq_one_letter_code
_entity_poly.pdbx_strand_id
1 'polypeptide(L)'
;VKRLLAALAAACWLSLAAAQAVSTTSAPVDVQLRAGATLQSALAMLSSRGHRIVYSSALVTPAMTLSAPPRSTRIDELLEEILAPWRLRAVPGGDGDWLIVAAPGAPPAAAVEVDMPAGDAQLDTVDVTASRYSLATPGSTRVFLDRRGVEQMPHLADDAVRMLKILPGVSGGDFSAALNIRGGRREETLLRIDGAEIHNGFHFRDLDGALSVLDTNLVDSIDFITGGMTAQYGDYMSGVVDMRTRRPRAEDEYRSAAGISFVSAYGRTGGTFADGSGAWLASARRGYLDVVMERVQADDEQITPRYTDVFSSVYYDIGDRTALSAHVLLGEDDLRLVSHDDDDIDSAGEGRAGHFWVTLDQEFGERLQASTMVATSTVRQWRAAAGSDEHRTGDVDADFHFRFLDVRSDWTWNATSRQVWLFGVNAGRAQADYDYRLIATQVNPTAPGGFVDISHAHDLDVSGDKLGAHAAWRGRIAGDFVIEAGARWDRYEYPGGLGFAEASPRLNAVRGIGERGELRAAWSVAHQPQGIHELQVEDNLTTFFQPERVRQSVLGYTHRFDRGLSARVDVYRKDYSRLRPRFENALDPVQLIPEGAVDRVRIDAPVARAQGVEITARREADSGFAGWASVSLASAEEDVVGEGWTPRLWEQRHSLSFGLSWTAARWNLNLAGLYHSGAPTTRLRQAQVTPPGGQPVDVIVAGPRNGEKLGAYARVDLRASRTVQLRGSRLNYYLEVTNLLNRRNPCCTESYQLERNADGWLRLHSEETYWLPMLPSFGFQFEF
;
A
#
# COMPACT_ATOMS: atom_id res chain seq x y z
N VAL A 1 -17.98 21.80 -17.27
CA VAL A 1 -18.75 20.83 -16.48
C VAL A 1 -20.07 20.51 -17.18
N LYS A 2 -20.91 21.52 -17.58
CA LYS A 2 -22.20 21.26 -18.25
C LYS A 2 -22.09 20.57 -19.62
N ARG A 3 -20.98 20.69 -20.34
CA ARG A 3 -20.74 20.02 -21.64
C ARG A 3 -20.16 18.62 -21.48
N LEU A 4 -19.49 18.31 -20.36
CA LEU A 4 -18.95 16.98 -20.07
C LEU A 4 -20.02 16.00 -19.59
N LEU A 5 -20.98 16.47 -18.79
CA LEU A 5 -22.11 15.67 -18.32
C LEU A 5 -23.06 15.24 -19.47
N ALA A 6 -23.18 16.04 -20.52
CA ALA A 6 -23.97 15.72 -21.70
C ALA A 6 -23.31 14.64 -22.59
N ALA A 7 -21.99 14.55 -22.61
CA ALA A 7 -21.27 13.52 -23.37
C ALA A 7 -21.32 12.15 -22.70
N LEU A 8 -21.35 12.10 -21.37
CA LEU A 8 -21.50 10.87 -20.59
C LEU A 8 -22.93 10.27 -20.66
N ALA A 9 -23.95 11.12 -20.79
CA ALA A 9 -25.34 10.68 -20.96
C ALA A 9 -25.61 10.09 -22.36
N ALA A 10 -24.87 10.49 -23.37
CA ALA A 10 -25.03 9.99 -24.73
C ALA A 10 -24.42 8.60 -24.98
N ALA A 11 -23.45 8.19 -24.18
CA ALA A 11 -22.80 6.88 -24.26
C ALA A 11 -23.65 5.73 -23.67
N CYS A 12 -24.67 6.04 -22.87
CA CYS A 12 -25.57 5.04 -22.25
C CYS A 12 -26.73 4.56 -23.15
N TRP A 13 -26.92 5.07 -24.37
CA TRP A 13 -28.10 4.81 -25.18
C TRP A 13 -27.88 3.97 -26.45
N LEU A 14 -26.69 3.42 -26.67
CA LEU A 14 -26.36 2.69 -27.93
C LEU A 14 -25.97 1.22 -27.73
N SER A 15 -26.78 0.42 -27.01
CA SER A 15 -26.62 -1.05 -27.13
C SER A 15 -27.83 -1.81 -26.59
N LEU A 16 -28.94 -1.75 -27.32
CA LEU A 16 -30.03 -2.72 -27.20
C LEU A 16 -30.32 -3.28 -28.60
N ALA A 17 -29.65 -4.35 -29.00
CA ALA A 17 -30.18 -5.34 -29.98
C ALA A 17 -29.17 -6.48 -30.18
N ALA A 18 -29.69 -7.70 -30.06
CA ALA A 18 -29.21 -8.98 -30.54
C ALA A 18 -28.76 -10.01 -29.49
N ALA A 19 -29.71 -10.73 -28.97
CA ALA A 19 -29.51 -12.10 -28.42
C ALA A 19 -30.11 -13.12 -29.38
N GLN A 20 -29.27 -13.94 -30.00
CA GLN A 20 -29.71 -15.17 -30.67
C GLN A 20 -29.16 -16.38 -29.94
N ALA A 21 -30.06 -17.31 -29.58
CA ALA A 21 -29.73 -18.57 -28.91
C ALA A 21 -29.09 -19.56 -29.89
N VAL A 22 -27.95 -20.13 -29.50
CA VAL A 22 -27.32 -21.26 -30.19
C VAL A 22 -27.56 -22.51 -29.35
N SER A 23 -28.28 -23.49 -29.88
CA SER A 23 -28.44 -24.82 -29.28
C SER A 23 -27.28 -25.72 -29.71
N THR A 24 -26.51 -26.23 -28.75
CA THR A 24 -25.45 -27.24 -28.98
C THR A 24 -25.93 -28.61 -28.54
N THR A 25 -25.94 -29.59 -29.43
CA THR A 25 -26.16 -31.01 -29.19
C THR A 25 -24.88 -31.62 -28.61
N SER A 26 -24.93 -32.11 -27.36
CA SER A 26 -23.79 -32.73 -26.68
C SER A 26 -23.73 -34.26 -26.94
N ALA A 27 -22.51 -34.81 -27.08
CA ALA A 27 -22.22 -36.23 -27.26
C ALA A 27 -22.51 -37.04 -25.98
N PRO A 28 -22.85 -38.35 -26.06
CA PRO A 28 -23.11 -39.19 -24.88
C PRO A 28 -21.87 -39.41 -24.03
N VAL A 29 -22.05 -39.37 -22.72
CA VAL A 29 -21.00 -39.54 -21.69
C VAL A 29 -21.00 -40.98 -21.20
N ASP A 30 -19.88 -41.68 -21.37
CA ASP A 30 -19.70 -43.05 -20.85
C ASP A 30 -19.01 -43.03 -19.48
N VAL A 31 -19.78 -42.82 -18.41
CA VAL A 31 -19.31 -42.82 -17.01
C VAL A 31 -20.23 -43.66 -16.13
N GLN A 32 -19.68 -44.66 -15.42
CA GLN A 32 -20.41 -45.44 -14.44
C GLN A 32 -20.36 -44.83 -13.05
N LEU A 33 -21.30 -43.93 -12.73
CA LEU A 33 -21.49 -43.39 -11.39
C LEU A 33 -22.31 -44.40 -10.54
N ARG A 34 -21.87 -44.62 -9.29
CA ARG A 34 -22.49 -45.58 -8.37
C ARG A 34 -23.25 -44.86 -7.25
N ALA A 35 -24.33 -45.46 -6.78
CA ALA A 35 -25.00 -45.01 -5.57
C ALA A 35 -24.02 -45.01 -4.38
N GLY A 36 -24.12 -44.02 -3.51
CA GLY A 36 -23.19 -43.82 -2.37
C GLY A 36 -21.89 -43.12 -2.70
N ALA A 37 -21.58 -42.85 -3.98
CA ALA A 37 -20.45 -42.00 -4.34
C ALA A 37 -20.72 -40.53 -3.92
N THR A 38 -19.72 -39.81 -3.45
CA THR A 38 -19.87 -38.37 -3.12
C THR A 38 -20.11 -37.58 -4.40
N LEU A 39 -20.91 -36.52 -4.32
CA LEU A 39 -21.17 -35.63 -5.45
C LEU A 39 -19.87 -35.04 -5.99
N GLN A 40 -18.92 -34.72 -5.10
CA GLN A 40 -17.59 -34.24 -5.48
C GLN A 40 -16.82 -35.26 -6.32
N SER A 41 -16.84 -36.55 -5.92
CA SER A 41 -16.16 -37.60 -6.69
C SER A 41 -16.83 -37.86 -8.04
N ALA A 42 -18.14 -37.72 -8.12
CA ALA A 42 -18.89 -37.83 -9.38
C ALA A 42 -18.52 -36.68 -10.35
N LEU A 43 -18.50 -35.46 -9.86
CA LEU A 43 -18.11 -34.27 -10.65
C LEU A 43 -16.65 -34.32 -11.08
N ALA A 44 -15.74 -34.79 -10.20
CA ALA A 44 -14.33 -34.99 -10.54
C ALA A 44 -14.15 -36.06 -11.62
N MET A 45 -14.92 -37.12 -11.58
CA MET A 45 -14.90 -38.19 -12.61
C MET A 45 -15.38 -37.67 -13.96
N LEU A 46 -16.44 -36.86 -14.00
CA LEU A 46 -16.91 -36.19 -15.22
C LEU A 46 -15.85 -35.20 -15.76
N SER A 47 -15.17 -34.48 -14.86
CA SER A 47 -14.08 -33.58 -15.24
C SER A 47 -12.89 -34.33 -15.84
N SER A 48 -12.53 -35.51 -15.33
CA SER A 48 -11.45 -36.34 -15.89
C SER A 48 -11.74 -36.88 -17.29
N ARG A 49 -13.02 -36.86 -17.71
CA ARG A 49 -13.49 -37.27 -19.04
C ARG A 49 -13.65 -36.13 -20.05
N GLY A 50 -13.11 -34.94 -19.70
CA GLY A 50 -13.07 -33.81 -20.61
C GLY A 50 -14.22 -32.81 -20.44
N HIS A 51 -15.11 -32.99 -19.46
CA HIS A 51 -16.15 -32.02 -19.13
C HIS A 51 -15.64 -31.08 -18.05
N ARG A 52 -15.44 -29.81 -18.38
CA ARG A 52 -15.00 -28.83 -17.38
C ARG A 52 -16.19 -28.44 -16.51
N ILE A 53 -16.17 -28.87 -15.25
CA ILE A 53 -17.22 -28.59 -14.28
C ILE A 53 -16.63 -27.75 -13.16
N VAL A 54 -17.20 -26.56 -12.94
CA VAL A 54 -16.78 -25.60 -11.94
C VAL A 54 -17.84 -25.49 -10.85
N TYR A 55 -17.47 -25.65 -9.60
CA TYR A 55 -18.37 -25.52 -8.46
C TYR A 55 -17.64 -24.97 -7.23
N SER A 56 -18.38 -24.32 -6.35
CA SER A 56 -17.88 -23.93 -5.04
C SER A 56 -17.99 -25.09 -4.05
N SER A 57 -16.97 -25.30 -3.21
CA SER A 57 -16.99 -26.26 -2.11
C SER A 57 -18.07 -25.94 -1.06
N ALA A 58 -18.50 -24.68 -0.98
CA ALA A 58 -19.62 -24.26 -0.16
C ALA A 58 -20.98 -24.75 -0.71
N LEU A 59 -21.09 -24.96 -2.03
CA LEU A 59 -22.29 -25.49 -2.68
C LEU A 59 -22.26 -27.01 -2.80
N VAL A 60 -21.11 -27.63 -3.04
CA VAL A 60 -20.93 -29.07 -3.18
C VAL A 60 -20.08 -29.58 -2.01
N THR A 61 -20.76 -30.05 -0.97
CA THR A 61 -20.10 -30.52 0.25
C THR A 61 -19.77 -32.03 0.21
N PRO A 62 -18.76 -32.50 0.99
CA PRO A 62 -18.44 -33.94 1.08
C PRO A 62 -19.59 -34.83 1.58
N ALA A 63 -20.57 -34.27 2.28
CA ALA A 63 -21.76 -34.98 2.76
C ALA A 63 -22.79 -35.28 1.67
N MET A 64 -22.70 -34.65 0.50
CA MET A 64 -23.60 -34.87 -0.63
C MET A 64 -23.23 -36.15 -1.36
N THR A 65 -24.11 -37.14 -1.34
CA THR A 65 -23.89 -38.45 -1.98
C THR A 65 -24.98 -38.76 -2.98
N LEU A 66 -24.66 -39.49 -4.03
CA LEU A 66 -25.62 -39.98 -5.01
C LEU A 66 -26.54 -41.02 -4.40
N SER A 67 -27.84 -40.75 -4.38
CA SER A 67 -28.87 -41.70 -3.88
C SER A 67 -29.10 -42.89 -4.83
N ALA A 68 -28.87 -42.70 -6.12
CA ALA A 68 -29.01 -43.73 -7.16
C ALA A 68 -28.01 -43.41 -8.31
N PRO A 69 -27.62 -44.42 -9.12
CA PRO A 69 -26.87 -44.18 -10.33
C PRO A 69 -27.72 -43.38 -11.33
N PRO A 70 -27.17 -42.33 -11.98
CA PRO A 70 -27.92 -41.53 -12.96
C PRO A 70 -28.30 -42.37 -14.17
N ARG A 71 -29.44 -42.06 -14.78
CA ARG A 71 -30.00 -42.78 -15.93
C ARG A 71 -29.62 -42.13 -17.26
N SER A 72 -29.34 -40.83 -17.24
CA SER A 72 -29.00 -40.11 -18.44
C SER A 72 -27.53 -40.27 -18.82
N THR A 73 -27.28 -40.33 -20.12
CA THR A 73 -25.92 -40.37 -20.70
C THR A 73 -25.53 -39.02 -21.34
N ARG A 74 -26.41 -38.06 -21.38
CA ARG A 74 -26.10 -36.70 -21.86
C ARG A 74 -25.63 -35.85 -20.69
N ILE A 75 -24.56 -35.08 -20.87
CA ILE A 75 -23.93 -34.34 -19.79
C ILE A 75 -24.85 -33.31 -19.11
N ASP A 76 -25.69 -32.64 -19.90
CA ASP A 76 -26.66 -31.65 -19.43
C ASP A 76 -27.71 -32.30 -18.51
N GLU A 77 -28.35 -33.38 -18.99
CA GLU A 77 -29.36 -34.14 -18.24
C GLU A 77 -28.75 -34.88 -17.04
N LEU A 78 -27.53 -35.43 -17.19
CA LEU A 78 -26.80 -36.14 -16.13
C LEU A 78 -26.44 -35.19 -14.98
N LEU A 79 -25.95 -34.01 -15.29
CA LEU A 79 -25.67 -32.97 -14.28
C LEU A 79 -26.97 -32.54 -13.61
N GLU A 80 -28.06 -32.32 -14.34
CA GLU A 80 -29.34 -31.97 -13.75
C GLU A 80 -29.82 -33.08 -12.80
N GLU A 81 -29.73 -34.36 -13.20
CA GLU A 81 -30.15 -35.52 -12.41
C GLU A 81 -29.36 -35.65 -11.09
N ILE A 82 -28.04 -35.47 -11.10
CA ILE A 82 -27.20 -35.60 -9.89
C ILE A 82 -27.21 -34.37 -8.99
N LEU A 83 -27.56 -33.20 -9.51
CA LEU A 83 -27.55 -31.90 -8.78
C LEU A 83 -28.95 -31.58 -8.20
N ALA A 84 -30.04 -31.97 -8.87
CA ALA A 84 -31.41 -31.65 -8.46
C ALA A 84 -31.74 -32.04 -7.00
N PRO A 85 -31.34 -33.23 -6.47
CA PRO A 85 -31.59 -33.59 -5.08
C PRO A 85 -31.03 -32.61 -4.05
N TRP A 86 -29.97 -31.90 -4.43
CA TRP A 86 -29.26 -30.93 -3.58
C TRP A 86 -29.66 -29.48 -3.88
N ARG A 87 -30.73 -29.29 -4.69
CA ARG A 87 -31.14 -27.94 -5.14
C ARG A 87 -30.04 -27.17 -5.82
N LEU A 88 -29.17 -27.85 -6.52
CA LEU A 88 -28.13 -27.30 -7.37
C LEU A 88 -28.52 -27.47 -8.84
N ARG A 89 -28.01 -26.61 -9.70
CA ARG A 89 -28.16 -26.74 -11.15
C ARG A 89 -26.84 -26.45 -11.86
N ALA A 90 -26.66 -27.05 -13.01
CA ALA A 90 -25.55 -26.72 -13.90
C ALA A 90 -25.99 -25.67 -14.92
N VAL A 91 -25.18 -24.60 -15.06
CA VAL A 91 -25.38 -23.56 -16.07
C VAL A 91 -24.28 -23.73 -17.11
N PRO A 92 -24.58 -23.81 -18.41
CA PRO A 92 -23.57 -23.91 -19.44
C PRO A 92 -22.77 -22.60 -19.51
N GLY A 93 -21.45 -22.70 -19.34
CA GLY A 93 -20.49 -21.64 -19.60
C GLY A 93 -20.05 -21.60 -21.05
N GLY A 94 -19.31 -20.57 -21.50
CA GLY A 94 -18.68 -20.57 -22.82
C GLY A 94 -17.68 -21.74 -22.96
N ASP A 95 -17.53 -22.31 -24.15
CA ASP A 95 -16.58 -23.41 -24.51
C ASP A 95 -16.86 -24.80 -23.90
N GLY A 96 -18.13 -25.14 -23.57
CA GLY A 96 -18.50 -26.45 -23.06
C GLY A 96 -18.21 -26.67 -21.59
N ASP A 97 -17.96 -25.61 -20.84
CA ASP A 97 -17.81 -25.62 -19.39
C ASP A 97 -19.20 -25.63 -18.70
N TRP A 98 -19.27 -26.20 -17.49
CA TRP A 98 -20.47 -26.23 -16.67
C TRP A 98 -20.22 -25.59 -15.32
N LEU A 99 -20.99 -24.57 -14.97
CA LEU A 99 -20.94 -23.92 -13.66
C LEU A 99 -22.08 -24.44 -12.78
N ILE A 100 -21.75 -24.97 -11.59
CA ILE A 100 -22.76 -25.42 -10.64
C ILE A 100 -23.11 -24.23 -9.71
N VAL A 101 -24.40 -23.89 -9.69
CA VAL A 101 -24.98 -22.80 -8.90
C VAL A 101 -26.20 -23.30 -8.12
N ALA A 102 -26.62 -22.57 -7.10
CA ALA A 102 -27.86 -22.85 -6.38
C ALA A 102 -29.09 -22.69 -7.32
N ALA A 103 -30.08 -23.55 -7.19
CA ALA A 103 -31.32 -23.39 -7.94
C ALA A 103 -32.13 -22.18 -7.41
N PRO A 104 -32.85 -21.43 -8.26
CA PRO A 104 -33.67 -20.30 -7.84
C PRO A 104 -34.69 -20.69 -6.77
N GLY A 105 -34.80 -19.90 -5.70
CA GLY A 105 -35.77 -20.17 -4.61
C GLY A 105 -35.29 -21.17 -3.55
N ALA A 106 -34.03 -21.59 -3.56
CA ALA A 106 -33.49 -22.34 -2.43
C ALA A 106 -33.31 -21.37 -1.23
N PRO A 107 -33.86 -21.70 -0.02
CA PRO A 107 -33.49 -20.99 1.18
C PRO A 107 -32.00 -21.19 1.40
N PRO A 108 -31.28 -20.25 2.05
CA PRO A 108 -29.89 -20.46 2.42
C PRO A 108 -29.79 -21.80 3.16
N ALA A 109 -28.80 -22.60 2.82
CA ALA A 109 -28.60 -23.92 3.38
C ALA A 109 -28.65 -23.85 4.91
N ALA A 110 -29.68 -24.50 5.51
CA ALA A 110 -29.77 -24.60 6.96
C ALA A 110 -28.51 -25.32 7.45
N ALA A 111 -27.78 -24.68 8.32
CA ALA A 111 -26.63 -25.28 9.01
C ALA A 111 -27.12 -26.55 9.69
N VAL A 112 -26.67 -27.70 9.25
CA VAL A 112 -26.78 -28.95 10.01
C VAL A 112 -25.80 -28.79 11.14
N GLU A 113 -26.34 -28.62 12.34
CA GLU A 113 -25.58 -28.60 13.60
C GLU A 113 -24.96 -30.00 13.77
N VAL A 114 -23.77 -30.17 13.26
CA VAL A 114 -22.88 -31.28 13.60
C VAL A 114 -22.08 -30.77 14.77
N ASP A 115 -22.32 -31.40 15.93
CA ASP A 115 -21.54 -31.22 17.15
C ASP A 115 -20.06 -31.60 16.86
N MET A 116 -19.29 -30.64 16.40
CA MET A 116 -17.85 -30.76 16.23
C MET A 116 -17.19 -30.03 17.40
N PRO A 117 -16.16 -30.62 18.03
CA PRO A 117 -15.41 -29.92 19.06
C PRO A 117 -14.86 -28.63 18.48
N ALA A 118 -14.96 -27.55 19.26
CA ALA A 118 -14.55 -26.19 18.90
C ALA A 118 -13.09 -26.13 18.43
N GLY A 119 -12.92 -26.36 17.14
CA GLY A 119 -11.74 -26.04 16.37
C GLY A 119 -12.18 -25.04 15.33
N ASP A 120 -11.49 -23.90 15.32
CA ASP A 120 -11.70 -22.74 14.47
C ASP A 120 -12.25 -23.13 13.09
N ALA A 121 -13.47 -22.68 12.79
CA ALA A 121 -13.94 -22.64 11.43
C ALA A 121 -13.07 -21.63 10.68
N GLN A 122 -12.03 -22.14 10.10
CA GLN A 122 -11.16 -21.45 9.17
C GLN A 122 -12.02 -21.21 7.93
N LEU A 123 -12.46 -19.96 7.74
CA LEU A 123 -12.87 -19.51 6.41
C LEU A 123 -11.62 -19.64 5.57
N ASP A 124 -11.55 -20.75 4.81
CA ASP A 124 -10.59 -20.86 3.74
C ASP A 124 -10.63 -19.56 2.97
N THR A 125 -9.51 -18.89 2.93
CA THR A 125 -9.24 -17.92 1.89
C THR A 125 -9.52 -18.71 0.62
N VAL A 126 -10.66 -18.43 -0.02
CA VAL A 126 -10.92 -18.92 -1.36
C VAL A 126 -9.90 -18.19 -2.21
N ASP A 127 -8.70 -18.70 -2.19
CA ASP A 127 -7.83 -18.61 -3.33
C ASP A 127 -8.63 -19.35 -4.40
N VAL A 128 -9.41 -18.57 -5.17
CA VAL A 128 -10.13 -19.07 -6.32
C VAL A 128 -9.04 -19.47 -7.30
N THR A 129 -8.45 -20.61 -7.06
CA THR A 129 -7.71 -21.38 -8.04
C THR A 129 -8.72 -21.94 -9.06
N ALA A 130 -9.55 -21.03 -9.57
CA ALA A 130 -10.22 -21.22 -10.85
C ALA A 130 -9.11 -21.13 -11.90
N SER A 131 -8.43 -22.21 -12.08
CA SER A 131 -7.19 -22.44 -12.80
C SER A 131 -5.99 -21.64 -12.27
N ARG A 132 -4.87 -22.30 -12.10
CA ARG A 132 -3.54 -21.79 -11.76
C ARG A 132 -3.09 -20.56 -12.59
N TYR A 133 -3.79 -20.25 -13.65
CA TYR A 133 -3.60 -19.18 -14.62
C TYR A 133 -4.92 -18.48 -14.91
N SER A 134 -5.60 -18.02 -13.85
CA SER A 134 -6.80 -17.23 -13.99
C SER A 134 -6.53 -15.96 -14.78
N LEU A 135 -7.39 -15.62 -15.72
CA LEU A 135 -7.34 -14.33 -16.41
C LEU A 135 -7.59 -13.18 -15.44
N ALA A 136 -8.12 -13.44 -14.25
CA ALA A 136 -8.30 -12.43 -13.20
C ALA A 136 -6.98 -12.07 -12.48
N THR A 137 -5.95 -12.92 -12.52
CA THR A 137 -4.68 -12.69 -11.84
C THR A 137 -3.69 -12.00 -12.80
N PRO A 138 -3.31 -10.74 -12.60
CA PRO A 138 -2.27 -10.11 -13.41
C PRO A 138 -0.92 -10.76 -13.15
N GLY A 139 -0.04 -10.77 -14.15
CA GLY A 139 1.36 -11.21 -14.04
C GLY A 139 2.26 -10.28 -13.18
N SER A 140 1.68 -9.58 -12.22
CA SER A 140 2.35 -8.59 -11.37
C SER A 140 3.14 -9.24 -10.23
N THR A 141 4.17 -8.53 -9.77
CA THR A 141 4.84 -8.83 -8.50
C THR A 141 3.98 -8.28 -7.36
N ARG A 142 3.27 -9.18 -6.68
CA ARG A 142 2.21 -8.84 -5.75
C ARG A 142 2.37 -9.64 -4.46
N VAL A 143 2.11 -9.01 -3.32
CA VAL A 143 1.89 -9.64 -2.02
C VAL A 143 0.46 -9.32 -1.60
N PHE A 144 -0.35 -10.33 -1.41
CA PHE A 144 -1.68 -10.19 -0.87
C PHE A 144 -1.65 -10.57 0.62
N LEU A 145 -2.16 -9.69 1.46
CA LEU A 145 -2.36 -9.93 2.88
C LEU A 145 -3.87 -9.92 3.13
N ASP A 146 -4.39 -11.04 3.56
CA ASP A 146 -5.74 -11.13 4.07
C ASP A 146 -5.83 -10.57 5.49
N ARG A 147 -7.01 -10.52 6.06
CA ARG A 147 -7.25 -10.03 7.41
C ARG A 147 -6.38 -10.72 8.46
N ARG A 148 -6.17 -12.04 8.37
CA ARG A 148 -5.28 -12.76 9.29
C ARG A 148 -3.84 -12.30 9.13
N GLY A 149 -3.37 -12.17 7.90
CA GLY A 149 -2.05 -11.64 7.62
C GLY A 149 -1.85 -10.26 8.23
N VAL A 150 -2.85 -9.39 8.14
CA VAL A 150 -2.82 -8.05 8.74
C VAL A 150 -2.81 -8.12 10.27
N GLU A 151 -3.69 -8.91 10.89
CA GLU A 151 -3.81 -9.02 12.35
C GLU A 151 -2.61 -9.74 13.01
N GLN A 152 -1.94 -10.65 12.31
CA GLN A 152 -0.87 -11.48 12.84
C GLN A 152 0.53 -10.87 12.68
N MET A 153 0.76 -10.03 11.69
CA MET A 153 2.07 -9.39 11.53
C MET A 153 2.35 -8.46 12.71
N PRO A 154 3.58 -8.43 13.26
CA PRO A 154 3.98 -7.38 14.18
C PRO A 154 3.83 -6.01 13.50
N HIS A 155 3.13 -5.11 14.15
CA HIS A 155 2.86 -3.78 13.63
C HIS A 155 2.97 -2.74 14.74
N LEU A 156 3.99 -1.95 14.71
CA LEU A 156 4.16 -0.85 15.66
C LEU A 156 2.98 0.15 15.52
N ALA A 157 2.33 0.46 16.62
CA ALA A 157 1.25 1.47 16.72
C ALA A 157 -0.04 1.11 15.97
N ASP A 158 -0.35 -0.16 15.76
CA ASP A 158 -1.53 -0.64 15.03
C ASP A 158 -1.68 -0.03 13.61
N ASP A 159 -0.54 0.25 12.94
CA ASP A 159 -0.46 0.96 11.66
C ASP A 159 -0.41 -0.01 10.48
N ALA A 160 -1.40 0.09 9.58
CA ALA A 160 -1.57 -0.80 8.44
C ALA A 160 -0.53 -0.61 7.32
N VAL A 161 0.06 0.58 7.16
CA VAL A 161 1.09 0.84 6.15
C VAL A 161 2.47 0.50 6.70
N ARG A 162 2.73 0.85 7.94
CA ARG A 162 4.01 0.65 8.61
C ARG A 162 4.43 -0.82 8.68
N MET A 163 3.46 -1.73 8.86
CA MET A 163 3.70 -3.17 8.84
C MET A 163 4.30 -3.68 7.52
N LEU A 164 4.06 -2.98 6.40
CA LEU A 164 4.57 -3.38 5.09
C LEU A 164 6.09 -3.20 4.94
N LYS A 165 6.75 -2.47 5.87
CA LYS A 165 8.20 -2.25 5.83
C LYS A 165 9.04 -3.51 5.96
N ILE A 166 8.50 -4.56 6.57
CA ILE A 166 9.21 -5.85 6.66
C ILE A 166 9.11 -6.67 5.37
N LEU A 167 8.27 -6.25 4.40
CA LEU A 167 8.10 -6.99 3.15
C LEU A 167 9.31 -6.82 2.22
N PRO A 168 9.59 -7.81 1.34
CA PRO A 168 10.67 -7.71 0.38
C PRO A 168 10.59 -6.49 -0.53
N GLY A 169 11.74 -5.89 -0.84
CA GLY A 169 11.84 -4.75 -1.74
C GLY A 169 11.37 -3.42 -1.14
N VAL A 170 11.05 -3.36 0.15
CA VAL A 170 10.71 -2.14 0.87
C VAL A 170 11.90 -1.65 1.67
N SER A 171 12.15 -0.35 1.64
CA SER A 171 13.13 0.35 2.46
C SER A 171 12.51 1.58 3.12
N GLY A 172 13.19 2.15 4.09
CA GLY A 172 12.77 3.35 4.83
C GLY A 172 13.20 3.29 6.30
N GLY A 173 13.22 4.44 6.95
CA GLY A 173 13.56 4.58 8.37
C GLY A 173 12.45 4.11 9.32
N ASP A 174 12.76 3.99 10.62
CA ASP A 174 11.79 3.55 11.61
C ASP A 174 10.74 4.61 11.98
N PHE A 175 11.02 5.89 11.76
CA PHE A 175 10.09 6.96 12.10
C PHE A 175 8.93 7.06 11.10
N SER A 176 9.21 7.22 9.82
CA SER A 176 8.17 7.38 8.79
C SER A 176 7.31 6.14 8.62
N ALA A 177 6.02 6.27 8.34
CA ALA A 177 5.17 5.18 7.86
C ALA A 177 5.24 5.01 6.33
N ALA A 178 5.75 6.00 5.61
CA ALA A 178 5.89 5.95 4.16
C ALA A 178 6.90 4.91 3.68
N LEU A 179 6.73 4.42 2.45
CA LEU A 179 7.44 3.26 1.90
C LEU A 179 8.28 3.66 0.69
N ASN A 180 9.56 3.30 0.69
CA ASN A 180 10.38 3.31 -0.51
C ASN A 180 10.35 1.90 -1.14
N ILE A 181 9.84 1.77 -2.36
CA ILE A 181 9.64 0.47 -3.00
C ILE A 181 10.63 0.28 -4.14
N ARG A 182 11.49 -0.76 -4.04
CA ARG A 182 12.49 -1.12 -5.05
C ARG A 182 13.31 0.08 -5.51
N GLY A 183 13.83 0.84 -4.56
CA GLY A 183 14.67 2.01 -4.80
C GLY A 183 13.96 3.26 -5.28
N GLY A 184 12.63 3.25 -5.42
CA GLY A 184 11.81 4.44 -5.68
C GLY A 184 11.65 5.34 -4.47
N ARG A 185 11.25 6.59 -4.69
CA ARG A 185 10.91 7.53 -3.63
C ARG A 185 9.56 7.18 -3.03
N ARG A 186 9.30 7.62 -1.80
CA ARG A 186 8.02 7.38 -1.11
C ARG A 186 6.82 8.01 -1.83
N GLU A 187 6.99 9.18 -2.43
CA GLU A 187 5.97 9.90 -3.21
C GLU A 187 5.62 9.17 -4.53
N GLU A 188 6.41 8.17 -4.92
CA GLU A 188 6.15 7.33 -6.10
C GLU A 188 5.22 6.15 -5.81
N THR A 189 4.69 6.04 -4.57
CA THR A 189 3.82 4.94 -4.14
C THR A 189 2.39 5.39 -4.00
N LEU A 190 1.49 4.75 -4.74
CA LEU A 190 0.05 5.00 -4.67
C LEU A 190 -0.55 4.33 -3.44
N LEU A 191 -1.22 5.11 -2.60
CA LEU A 191 -2.02 4.61 -1.48
C LEU A 191 -3.51 4.71 -1.83
N ARG A 192 -4.22 3.59 -1.78
CA ARG A 192 -5.67 3.51 -2.00
C ARG A 192 -6.38 2.86 -0.83
N ILE A 193 -7.60 3.34 -0.56
CA ILE A 193 -8.55 2.72 0.37
C ILE A 193 -9.88 2.56 -0.35
N ASP A 194 -10.37 1.32 -0.46
CA ASP A 194 -11.60 0.97 -1.20
C ASP A 194 -11.66 1.59 -2.60
N GLY A 195 -10.49 1.64 -3.26
CA GLY A 195 -10.31 2.18 -4.59
C GLY A 195 -10.06 3.68 -4.68
N ALA A 196 -10.35 4.48 -3.65
CA ALA A 196 -10.05 5.92 -3.64
C ALA A 196 -8.56 6.17 -3.34
N GLU A 197 -7.96 7.11 -4.04
CA GLU A 197 -6.63 7.64 -3.74
C GLU A 197 -6.68 8.50 -2.49
N ILE A 198 -5.76 8.27 -1.56
CA ILE A 198 -5.70 9.01 -0.29
C ILE A 198 -4.55 10.01 -0.36
N HIS A 199 -4.90 11.27 -0.45
CA HIS A 199 -3.97 12.38 -0.37
C HIS A 199 -3.65 12.67 1.10
N ASN A 200 -2.38 12.85 1.45
CA ASN A 200 -1.92 13.01 2.82
C ASN A 200 -2.39 11.87 3.76
N GLY A 201 -2.02 10.65 3.41
CA GLY A 201 -2.39 9.44 4.16
C GLY A 201 -1.60 9.20 5.45
N PHE A 202 -0.90 10.22 5.99
CA PHE A 202 -0.02 10.09 7.14
C PHE A 202 -0.19 11.27 8.11
N HIS A 203 -0.14 10.97 9.41
CA HIS A 203 -0.09 11.92 10.50
C HIS A 203 1.35 12.39 10.76
N PHE A 204 1.47 13.59 11.34
CA PHE A 204 2.73 14.19 11.76
C PHE A 204 3.71 14.38 10.61
N ARG A 205 3.32 15.22 9.65
CA ARG A 205 4.18 15.60 8.50
C ARG A 205 5.58 16.02 8.96
N ASP A 206 5.67 16.84 10.00
CA ASP A 206 6.93 17.39 10.52
C ASP A 206 7.78 16.33 11.26
N LEU A 207 7.23 15.15 11.52
CA LEU A 207 7.93 13.94 11.94
C LEU A 207 7.96 12.89 10.82
N ASP A 208 8.16 13.32 9.59
CA ASP A 208 8.33 12.46 8.40
C ASP A 208 7.16 11.51 8.12
N GLY A 209 5.93 11.91 8.50
CA GLY A 209 4.74 11.07 8.34
C GLY A 209 4.78 9.81 9.20
N ALA A 210 4.90 9.98 10.51
CA ALA A 210 5.22 8.90 11.45
C ALA A 210 4.18 7.78 11.52
N LEU A 211 2.89 8.07 11.30
CA LEU A 211 1.79 7.11 11.39
C LEU A 211 0.84 7.25 10.21
N SER A 212 0.22 6.16 9.77
CA SER A 212 -0.83 6.22 8.74
C SER A 212 -2.21 6.48 9.34
N VAL A 213 -3.08 7.10 8.55
CA VAL A 213 -4.48 7.42 8.94
C VAL A 213 -5.37 6.18 9.04
N LEU A 214 -4.85 4.97 8.73
CA LEU A 214 -5.64 3.75 8.72
C LEU A 214 -5.17 2.75 9.77
N ASP A 215 -6.11 2.40 10.65
CA ASP A 215 -5.97 1.38 11.68
C ASP A 215 -6.05 -0.04 11.06
N THR A 216 -5.16 -0.94 11.49
CA THR A 216 -5.19 -2.38 11.11
C THR A 216 -6.54 -3.04 11.40
N ASN A 217 -7.28 -2.59 12.42
CA ASN A 217 -8.59 -3.12 12.79
C ASN A 217 -9.71 -2.82 11.76
N LEU A 218 -9.51 -1.85 10.88
CA LEU A 218 -10.43 -1.52 9.79
C LEU A 218 -10.13 -2.29 8.51
N VAL A 219 -8.90 -2.76 8.35
CA VAL A 219 -8.43 -3.39 7.12
C VAL A 219 -8.90 -4.84 7.05
N ASP A 220 -9.50 -5.21 5.92
CA ASP A 220 -9.85 -6.59 5.58
C ASP A 220 -8.75 -7.25 4.74
N SER A 221 -8.18 -6.49 3.81
CA SER A 221 -7.07 -6.98 2.99
C SER A 221 -6.19 -5.87 2.45
N ILE A 222 -4.94 -6.19 2.15
CA ILE A 222 -3.98 -5.31 1.50
C ILE A 222 -3.43 -5.99 0.25
N ASP A 223 -3.50 -5.26 -0.85
CA ASP A 223 -2.91 -5.63 -2.11
C ASP A 223 -1.66 -4.79 -2.35
N PHE A 224 -0.50 -5.36 -2.11
CA PHE A 224 0.78 -4.68 -2.23
C PHE A 224 1.48 -5.08 -3.53
N ILE A 225 1.55 -4.14 -4.49
CA ILE A 225 2.08 -4.35 -5.84
C ILE A 225 3.40 -3.60 -5.98
N THR A 226 4.49 -4.34 -6.24
CA THR A 226 5.84 -3.79 -6.37
C THR A 226 6.37 -3.80 -7.81
N GLY A 227 5.60 -4.32 -8.77
CA GLY A 227 5.97 -4.33 -10.18
C GLY A 227 4.95 -5.04 -11.07
N GLY A 228 5.01 -4.79 -12.38
CA GLY A 228 4.03 -5.32 -13.32
C GLY A 228 2.63 -4.73 -13.17
N MET A 229 2.53 -3.46 -12.80
CA MET A 229 1.26 -2.74 -12.65
C MET A 229 0.47 -2.77 -13.96
N THR A 230 -0.84 -2.97 -13.87
CA THR A 230 -1.76 -2.92 -15.02
C THR A 230 -2.01 -1.48 -15.47
N ALA A 231 -2.60 -1.28 -16.67
CA ALA A 231 -2.81 0.04 -17.25
C ALA A 231 -3.80 0.93 -16.45
N GLN A 232 -4.60 0.36 -15.55
CA GLN A 232 -5.51 1.11 -14.67
C GLN A 232 -4.80 1.98 -13.63
N TYR A 233 -3.55 1.62 -13.25
CA TYR A 233 -2.76 2.40 -12.30
C TYR A 233 -1.94 3.45 -13.06
N GLY A 234 -2.23 4.72 -12.87
CA GLY A 234 -1.51 5.87 -13.44
C GLY A 234 -0.89 6.73 -12.36
N ASP A 235 -0.14 7.76 -12.78
CA ASP A 235 0.39 8.84 -11.95
C ASP A 235 1.44 8.44 -10.90
N TYR A 236 1.85 7.15 -10.84
CA TYR A 236 2.81 6.62 -9.86
C TYR A 236 3.82 5.68 -10.51
N MET A 237 5.07 5.72 -10.03
CA MET A 237 6.21 5.03 -10.67
C MET A 237 6.73 3.84 -9.89
N SER A 238 6.43 3.73 -8.58
CA SER A 238 7.13 2.76 -7.73
C SER A 238 6.30 1.56 -7.33
N GLY A 239 5.16 1.76 -6.73
CA GLY A 239 4.30 0.68 -6.27
C GLY A 239 2.88 1.13 -5.93
N VAL A 240 2.05 0.17 -5.53
CA VAL A 240 0.66 0.40 -5.12
C VAL A 240 0.41 -0.32 -3.81
N VAL A 241 -0.19 0.37 -2.86
CA VAL A 241 -0.79 -0.17 -1.64
C VAL A 241 -2.30 0.04 -1.78
N ASP A 242 -3.04 -0.99 -2.14
CA ASP A 242 -4.50 -0.97 -2.29
C ASP A 242 -5.13 -1.73 -1.13
N MET A 243 -5.76 -0.99 -0.21
CA MET A 243 -6.37 -1.53 1.00
C MET A 243 -7.87 -1.63 0.83
N ARG A 244 -8.45 -2.71 1.34
CA ARG A 244 -9.89 -2.87 1.44
C ARG A 244 -10.29 -2.81 2.90
N THR A 245 -11.35 -2.05 3.19
CA THR A 245 -11.91 -2.01 4.53
C THR A 245 -12.94 -3.09 4.74
N ARG A 246 -13.25 -3.37 5.99
CA ARG A 246 -14.21 -4.40 6.40
C ARG A 246 -15.62 -4.00 5.97
N ARG A 247 -16.32 -4.92 5.32
CA ARG A 247 -17.77 -4.82 5.08
C ARG A 247 -18.48 -5.76 6.05
N PRO A 248 -19.29 -5.25 6.99
CA PRO A 248 -20.07 -6.09 7.90
C PRO A 248 -21.03 -7.00 7.15
N ARG A 249 -21.20 -8.24 7.63
CA ARG A 249 -22.07 -9.28 7.08
C ARG A 249 -23.10 -9.71 8.12
N ALA A 250 -24.21 -10.28 7.65
CA ALA A 250 -25.27 -10.74 8.54
C ALA A 250 -24.81 -11.88 9.47
N GLU A 251 -23.87 -12.70 9.00
CA GLU A 251 -23.25 -13.81 9.73
C GLU A 251 -22.16 -13.42 10.71
N ASP A 252 -21.75 -12.14 10.76
CA ASP A 252 -20.72 -11.69 11.69
C ASP A 252 -21.21 -11.87 13.15
N GLU A 253 -20.48 -12.68 13.92
CA GLU A 253 -20.79 -12.98 15.31
C GLU A 253 -20.71 -11.74 16.21
N TYR A 254 -19.71 -10.86 15.92
CA TYR A 254 -19.48 -9.63 16.69
C TYR A 254 -19.54 -8.42 15.78
N ARG A 255 -20.42 -7.47 16.12
CA ARG A 255 -20.68 -6.26 15.33
C ARG A 255 -19.91 -5.06 15.80
N SER A 256 -19.54 -5.04 17.07
CA SER A 256 -18.84 -3.93 17.72
C SER A 256 -17.52 -4.40 18.31
N ALA A 257 -16.55 -3.49 18.33
CA ALA A 257 -15.28 -3.72 19.01
C ALA A 257 -14.82 -2.41 19.67
N ALA A 258 -14.21 -2.53 20.82
CA ALA A 258 -13.47 -1.45 21.47
C ALA A 258 -12.08 -1.97 21.82
N GLY A 259 -11.06 -1.15 21.60
CA GLY A 259 -9.69 -1.53 21.88
C GLY A 259 -8.88 -0.37 22.46
N ILE A 260 -7.85 -0.75 23.17
CA ILE A 260 -6.82 0.15 23.69
C ILE A 260 -5.47 -0.50 23.50
N SER A 261 -4.51 0.27 23.02
CA SER A 261 -3.11 -0.15 22.86
C SER A 261 -2.18 0.79 23.60
N PHE A 262 -0.89 0.61 23.47
CA PHE A 262 0.12 1.51 24.07
C PHE A 262 0.03 2.95 23.52
N VAL A 263 -0.44 3.13 22.27
CA VAL A 263 -0.42 4.43 21.57
C VAL A 263 -1.80 5.00 21.25
N SER A 264 -2.87 4.17 21.24
CA SER A 264 -4.19 4.62 20.81
C SER A 264 -5.33 3.85 21.48
N ALA A 265 -6.50 4.45 21.48
CA ALA A 265 -7.76 3.80 21.77
C ALA A 265 -8.70 3.94 20.57
N TYR A 266 -9.50 2.91 20.30
CA TYR A 266 -10.46 2.93 19.21
C TYR A 266 -11.78 2.28 19.58
N GLY A 267 -12.82 2.66 18.86
CA GLY A 267 -14.12 2.01 18.87
C GLY A 267 -14.59 1.78 17.44
N ARG A 268 -15.15 0.61 17.17
CA ARG A 268 -15.72 0.25 15.87
C ARG A 268 -17.06 -0.42 16.08
N THR A 269 -18.05 -0.06 15.24
CA THR A 269 -19.34 -0.73 15.21
C THR A 269 -19.88 -0.79 13.79
N GLY A 270 -20.71 -1.77 13.50
CA GLY A 270 -21.29 -1.95 12.18
C GLY A 270 -22.45 -2.92 12.21
N GLY A 271 -23.09 -3.08 11.08
CA GLY A 271 -24.21 -4.00 10.96
C GLY A 271 -24.79 -4.03 9.56
N THR A 272 -25.83 -4.83 9.41
CA THR A 272 -26.59 -4.94 8.16
C THR A 272 -27.99 -4.36 8.35
N PHE A 273 -28.61 -3.92 7.26
CA PHE A 273 -29.98 -3.44 7.18
C PHE A 273 -30.64 -3.90 5.88
N ALA A 274 -31.94 -3.63 5.71
CA ALA A 274 -32.68 -4.01 4.53
C ALA A 274 -32.52 -5.51 4.19
N ASP A 275 -32.75 -6.38 5.19
CA ASP A 275 -32.64 -7.85 5.06
C ASP A 275 -31.29 -8.35 4.50
N GLY A 276 -30.21 -7.62 4.83
CA GLY A 276 -28.86 -7.96 4.40
C GLY A 276 -28.40 -7.30 3.10
N SER A 277 -29.28 -6.60 2.37
CA SER A 277 -28.93 -5.85 1.16
C SER A 277 -28.08 -4.61 1.48
N GLY A 278 -28.12 -4.12 2.72
CA GLY A 278 -27.33 -3.00 3.17
C GLY A 278 -26.38 -3.36 4.29
N ALA A 279 -25.23 -2.70 4.34
CA ALA A 279 -24.27 -2.79 5.44
C ALA A 279 -23.70 -1.42 5.76
N TRP A 280 -23.32 -1.19 7.00
CA TRP A 280 -22.65 0.02 7.44
C TRP A 280 -21.56 -0.27 8.46
N LEU A 281 -20.55 0.55 8.48
CA LEU A 281 -19.44 0.49 9.42
C LEU A 281 -19.12 1.91 9.88
N ALA A 282 -18.83 2.08 11.17
CA ALA A 282 -18.29 3.32 11.74
C ALA A 282 -17.17 2.98 12.71
N SER A 283 -16.10 3.75 12.68
CA SER A 283 -14.94 3.62 13.57
C SER A 283 -14.39 4.99 13.92
N ALA A 284 -13.89 5.11 15.15
CA ALA A 284 -13.11 6.24 15.58
C ALA A 284 -11.89 5.76 16.36
N ARG A 285 -10.74 6.39 16.11
CA ARG A 285 -9.46 6.13 16.80
C ARG A 285 -8.89 7.43 17.31
N ARG A 286 -8.35 7.43 18.54
CA ARG A 286 -7.57 8.54 19.08
C ARG A 286 -6.21 8.03 19.54
N GLY A 287 -5.14 8.64 19.01
CA GLY A 287 -3.80 8.50 19.55
C GLY A 287 -3.60 9.41 20.77
N TYR A 288 -3.02 8.87 21.83
CA TYR A 288 -2.79 9.59 23.09
C TYR A 288 -1.32 9.54 23.52
N LEU A 289 -0.42 9.60 22.56
CA LEU A 289 1.01 9.71 22.83
C LEU A 289 1.35 10.95 23.66
N ASP A 290 0.58 12.04 23.52
CA ASP A 290 0.62 13.22 24.37
C ASP A 290 0.55 12.86 25.86
N VAL A 291 -0.40 12.02 26.27
CA VAL A 291 -0.58 11.57 27.67
C VAL A 291 0.58 10.67 28.15
N VAL A 292 1.18 9.89 27.24
CA VAL A 292 2.32 9.01 27.58
C VAL A 292 3.58 9.83 27.72
N MET A 293 3.85 10.71 26.74
CA MET A 293 5.07 11.53 26.69
C MET A 293 5.14 12.50 27.88
N GLU A 294 4.04 13.15 28.25
CA GLU A 294 3.96 14.03 29.41
C GLU A 294 4.46 13.40 30.72
N ARG A 295 4.46 12.04 30.83
CA ARG A 295 4.88 11.30 32.02
C ARG A 295 6.31 10.79 31.96
N VAL A 296 6.94 10.76 30.79
CA VAL A 296 8.24 10.12 30.60
C VAL A 296 9.32 11.07 30.09
N GLN A 297 8.92 12.25 29.61
CA GLN A 297 9.86 13.27 29.16
C GLN A 297 10.51 14.03 30.32
N ALA A 298 11.69 14.59 30.07
CA ALA A 298 12.33 15.55 30.95
C ALA A 298 11.58 16.90 30.93
N ASP A 299 11.77 17.72 31.95
CA ASP A 299 11.09 19.02 32.06
C ASP A 299 11.53 20.01 30.95
N ASP A 300 12.71 19.82 30.37
CA ASP A 300 13.36 20.73 29.42
C ASP A 300 12.98 20.41 27.95
N GLU A 301 12.40 19.22 27.69
CA GLU A 301 11.96 18.80 26.35
C GLU A 301 10.53 18.27 26.41
N GLN A 302 9.62 18.86 25.63
CA GLN A 302 8.22 18.46 25.57
C GLN A 302 7.77 18.20 24.12
N ILE A 303 7.48 16.94 23.82
CA ILE A 303 6.84 16.54 22.57
C ILE A 303 5.44 16.05 22.88
N THR A 304 4.43 16.67 22.29
CA THR A 304 3.01 16.35 22.54
C THR A 304 2.29 15.99 21.24
N PRO A 305 2.49 14.77 20.70
CA PRO A 305 1.81 14.31 19.49
C PRO A 305 0.45 13.72 19.82
N ARG A 306 -0.58 14.17 19.16
CA ARG A 306 -1.94 13.62 19.23
C ARG A 306 -2.57 13.51 17.85
N TYR A 307 -3.39 12.50 17.64
CA TYR A 307 -4.13 12.35 16.40
C TYR A 307 -5.49 11.71 16.62
N THR A 308 -6.39 11.92 15.67
CA THR A 308 -7.74 11.35 15.66
C THR A 308 -8.10 10.95 14.24
N ASP A 309 -8.67 9.75 14.08
CA ASP A 309 -9.22 9.26 12.83
C ASP A 309 -10.67 8.86 13.01
N VAL A 310 -11.48 9.17 12.02
CA VAL A 310 -12.86 8.71 11.92
C VAL A 310 -13.08 8.11 10.54
N PHE A 311 -13.56 6.88 10.50
CA PHE A 311 -13.95 6.20 9.27
C PHE A 311 -15.40 5.77 9.34
N SER A 312 -16.13 5.98 8.23
CA SER A 312 -17.48 5.44 8.07
C SER A 312 -17.71 4.98 6.65
N SER A 313 -18.42 3.88 6.50
CA SER A 313 -18.84 3.37 5.19
C SER A 313 -20.28 2.86 5.23
N VAL A 314 -20.96 2.99 4.11
CA VAL A 314 -22.29 2.44 3.86
C VAL A 314 -22.26 1.74 2.51
N TYR A 315 -22.79 0.52 2.49
CA TYR A 315 -22.95 -0.31 1.29
C TYR A 315 -24.42 -0.61 1.09
N TYR A 316 -24.88 -0.58 -0.15
CA TYR A 316 -26.24 -0.95 -0.49
C TYR A 316 -26.30 -1.66 -1.83
N ASP A 317 -26.77 -2.91 -1.82
CA ASP A 317 -26.96 -3.72 -3.02
C ASP A 317 -28.34 -3.44 -3.62
N ILE A 318 -28.37 -2.82 -4.80
CA ILE A 318 -29.59 -2.45 -5.53
C ILE A 318 -29.94 -3.62 -6.48
N GLY A 319 -30.64 -4.63 -5.92
CA GLY A 319 -30.85 -5.89 -6.62
C GLY A 319 -29.54 -6.68 -6.77
N ASP A 320 -29.51 -7.62 -7.75
CA ASP A 320 -28.42 -8.60 -7.87
C ASP A 320 -27.22 -8.12 -8.70
N ARG A 321 -27.29 -6.92 -9.28
CA ARG A 321 -26.33 -6.46 -10.30
C ARG A 321 -25.80 -5.05 -10.10
N THR A 322 -26.24 -4.38 -9.08
CA THR A 322 -25.81 -3.01 -8.82
C THR A 322 -25.53 -2.86 -7.34
N ALA A 323 -24.36 -2.37 -6.99
CA ALA A 323 -23.98 -2.04 -5.63
C ALA A 323 -23.52 -0.58 -5.55
N LEU A 324 -23.97 0.11 -4.52
CA LEU A 324 -23.56 1.48 -4.19
C LEU A 324 -22.80 1.45 -2.88
N SER A 325 -21.67 2.13 -2.82
CA SER A 325 -20.97 2.35 -1.56
C SER A 325 -20.61 3.82 -1.39
N ALA A 326 -20.63 4.29 -0.16
CA ALA A 326 -20.22 5.64 0.22
C ALA A 326 -19.30 5.56 1.43
N HIS A 327 -18.24 6.35 1.44
CA HIS A 327 -17.22 6.31 2.46
C HIS A 327 -16.78 7.71 2.87
N VAL A 328 -16.43 7.84 4.15
CA VAL A 328 -15.82 9.04 4.74
C VAL A 328 -14.61 8.62 5.53
N LEU A 329 -13.49 9.29 5.34
CA LEU A 329 -12.29 9.20 6.17
C LEU A 329 -11.88 10.60 6.58
N LEU A 330 -11.80 10.83 7.89
CA LEU A 330 -11.33 12.08 8.48
C LEU A 330 -10.11 11.78 9.33
N GLY A 331 -9.05 12.55 9.16
CA GLY A 331 -7.84 12.50 9.97
C GLY A 331 -7.47 13.89 10.46
N GLU A 332 -7.08 13.99 11.71
CA GLU A 332 -6.57 15.22 12.33
C GLU A 332 -5.36 14.85 13.18
N ASP A 333 -4.31 15.62 13.09
CA ASP A 333 -3.15 15.52 13.96
C ASP A 333 -2.65 16.89 14.42
N ASP A 334 -1.94 16.87 15.54
CA ASP A 334 -1.51 18.05 16.28
C ASP A 334 -0.17 17.66 16.93
N LEU A 335 0.86 18.39 16.63
CA LEU A 335 2.20 18.20 17.18
C LEU A 335 2.69 19.50 17.78
N ARG A 336 3.12 19.48 19.02
CA ARG A 336 3.88 20.56 19.61
C ARG A 336 5.19 20.00 20.13
N LEU A 337 6.26 20.71 19.85
CA LEU A 337 7.60 20.44 20.36
C LEU A 337 8.15 21.71 20.93
N VAL A 338 8.61 21.63 22.18
CA VAL A 338 9.32 22.69 22.89
C VAL A 338 10.60 22.08 23.45
N SER A 339 11.76 22.65 23.14
CA SER A 339 13.05 22.28 23.69
C SER A 339 13.78 23.52 24.14
N HIS A 340 14.40 23.50 25.31
CA HIS A 340 15.16 24.60 25.91
C HIS A 340 16.58 24.14 26.34
N ASP A 341 17.03 22.98 25.87
CA ASP A 341 18.34 22.45 26.20
C ASP A 341 19.45 23.16 25.35
N ASP A 342 20.14 22.47 24.48
CA ASP A 342 21.18 23.07 23.61
C ASP A 342 20.58 23.92 22.48
N ASP A 343 19.32 23.62 22.06
CA ASP A 343 18.57 24.34 21.05
C ASP A 343 17.28 24.91 21.66
N ASP A 344 17.03 26.21 21.51
CA ASP A 344 15.77 26.84 21.90
C ASP A 344 14.77 26.71 20.73
N ILE A 345 13.87 25.73 20.80
CA ILE A 345 12.90 25.40 19.75
C ILE A 345 11.48 25.48 20.31
N ASP A 346 10.60 26.22 19.65
CA ASP A 346 9.14 26.14 19.82
C ASP A 346 8.50 25.89 18.45
N SER A 347 7.96 24.72 18.25
CA SER A 347 7.32 24.30 17.00
C SER A 347 5.92 23.75 17.26
N ALA A 348 4.97 24.17 16.45
CA ALA A 348 3.61 23.66 16.44
C ALA A 348 3.20 23.34 14.99
N GLY A 349 2.57 22.20 14.81
CA GLY A 349 2.04 21.75 13.51
C GLY A 349 0.67 21.13 13.66
N GLU A 350 -0.24 21.43 12.72
CA GLU A 350 -1.56 20.81 12.60
C GLU A 350 -1.74 20.22 11.20
N GLY A 351 -2.21 18.98 11.14
CA GLY A 351 -2.67 18.31 9.93
C GLY A 351 -4.15 18.00 10.01
N ARG A 352 -4.90 18.31 8.94
CA ARG A 352 -6.32 17.92 8.80
C ARG A 352 -6.57 17.40 7.40
N ALA A 353 -7.12 16.20 7.30
CA ALA A 353 -7.49 15.59 6.01
C ALA A 353 -8.92 15.06 6.08
N GLY A 354 -9.69 15.32 5.04
CA GLY A 354 -11.03 14.78 4.87
C GLY A 354 -11.20 14.21 3.47
N HIS A 355 -11.63 12.94 3.38
CA HIS A 355 -11.88 12.23 2.13
C HIS A 355 -13.32 11.72 2.13
N PHE A 356 -14.00 11.95 1.03
CA PHE A 356 -15.34 11.42 0.78
C PHE A 356 -15.38 10.82 -0.62
N TRP A 357 -15.87 9.59 -0.75
CA TRP A 357 -16.07 8.98 -2.06
C TRP A 357 -17.29 8.09 -2.12
N VAL A 358 -17.84 8.01 -3.32
CA VAL A 358 -18.97 7.15 -3.65
C VAL A 358 -18.59 6.31 -4.85
N THR A 359 -18.84 5.00 -4.74
CA THR A 359 -18.60 4.04 -5.82
C THR A 359 -19.90 3.36 -6.21
N LEU A 360 -20.16 3.30 -7.49
CA LEU A 360 -21.26 2.56 -8.11
C LEU A 360 -20.67 1.41 -8.92
N ASP A 361 -20.89 0.19 -8.47
CA ASP A 361 -20.51 -1.04 -9.16
C ASP A 361 -21.73 -1.60 -9.88
N GLN A 362 -21.59 -1.91 -11.17
CA GLN A 362 -22.68 -2.37 -12.01
C GLN A 362 -22.27 -3.56 -12.86
N GLU A 363 -23.15 -4.54 -12.98
CA GLU A 363 -23.01 -5.68 -13.87
C GLU A 363 -24.01 -5.58 -15.02
N PHE A 364 -23.51 -5.44 -16.24
CA PHE A 364 -24.30 -5.39 -17.47
C PHE A 364 -24.32 -6.78 -18.12
N GLY A 365 -25.29 -7.62 -17.68
CA GLY A 365 -25.33 -9.02 -18.03
C GLY A 365 -24.25 -9.84 -17.32
N GLU A 366 -23.75 -10.89 -17.97
CA GLU A 366 -22.77 -11.83 -17.39
C GLU A 366 -21.31 -11.48 -17.73
N ARG A 367 -21.08 -10.52 -18.63
CA ARG A 367 -19.76 -10.30 -19.24
C ARG A 367 -19.18 -8.92 -19.05
N LEU A 368 -20.00 -7.94 -18.76
CA LEU A 368 -19.53 -6.55 -18.65
C LEU A 368 -19.79 -6.03 -17.24
N GLN A 369 -18.75 -5.55 -16.60
CA GLN A 369 -18.78 -4.93 -15.28
C GLN A 369 -18.21 -3.52 -15.37
N ALA A 370 -18.78 -2.60 -14.62
CA ALA A 370 -18.30 -1.24 -14.50
C ALA A 370 -18.22 -0.85 -13.03
N SER A 371 -17.17 -0.12 -12.68
CA SER A 371 -17.00 0.54 -11.38
C SER A 371 -16.79 2.02 -11.63
N THR A 372 -17.72 2.86 -11.18
CA THR A 372 -17.65 4.31 -11.34
C THR A 372 -17.55 4.97 -9.98
N MET A 373 -16.53 5.80 -9.78
CA MET A 373 -16.25 6.47 -8.52
C MET A 373 -16.17 7.98 -8.70
N VAL A 374 -16.71 8.70 -7.73
CA VAL A 374 -16.49 10.13 -7.54
C VAL A 374 -15.89 10.30 -6.16
N ALA A 375 -14.74 10.96 -6.08
CA ALA A 375 -14.03 11.22 -4.84
C ALA A 375 -13.72 12.70 -4.69
N THR A 376 -13.78 13.21 -3.47
CA THR A 376 -13.31 14.56 -3.12
C THR A 376 -12.50 14.50 -1.84
N SER A 377 -11.42 15.29 -1.81
CA SER A 377 -10.55 15.37 -0.65
C SER A 377 -10.19 16.82 -0.35
N THR A 378 -10.08 17.13 0.95
CA THR A 378 -9.56 18.40 1.45
C THR A 378 -8.45 18.10 2.43
N VAL A 379 -7.32 18.80 2.29
CA VAL A 379 -6.17 18.69 3.20
C VAL A 379 -5.74 20.07 3.62
N ARG A 380 -5.53 20.27 4.92
CA ARG A 380 -4.87 21.44 5.47
C ARG A 380 -3.63 21.01 6.21
N GLN A 381 -2.55 21.75 6.02
CA GLN A 381 -1.29 21.58 6.74
C GLN A 381 -0.84 22.96 7.23
N TRP A 382 -0.83 23.14 8.54
CA TRP A 382 -0.34 24.36 9.17
C TRP A 382 0.88 24.06 10.02
N ARG A 383 1.85 24.98 10.00
CA ARG A 383 3.05 24.91 10.83
C ARG A 383 3.52 26.30 11.20
N ALA A 384 3.84 26.48 12.49
CA ALA A 384 4.61 27.62 12.96
C ALA A 384 5.78 27.07 13.78
N ALA A 385 7.00 27.49 13.45
CA ALA A 385 8.18 27.04 14.15
C ALA A 385 9.18 28.18 14.28
N ALA A 386 9.69 28.37 15.49
CA ALA A 386 10.81 29.27 15.77
C ALA A 386 11.90 28.47 16.47
N GLY A 387 13.16 28.73 16.10
CA GLY A 387 14.26 28.02 16.73
C GLY A 387 15.56 28.80 16.63
N SER A 388 16.42 28.60 17.62
CA SER A 388 17.78 29.13 17.61
C SER A 388 18.74 28.12 18.21
N ASP A 389 19.85 27.91 17.54
CA ASP A 389 21.00 27.19 18.04
C ASP A 389 22.28 28.05 17.83
N GLU A 390 23.44 27.54 18.18
CA GLU A 390 24.69 28.31 18.02
C GLU A 390 25.08 28.58 16.55
N HIS A 391 24.42 27.91 15.58
CA HIS A 391 24.74 28.01 14.16
C HIS A 391 23.66 28.72 13.35
N ARG A 392 22.44 28.83 13.88
CA ARG A 392 21.28 29.38 13.13
C ARG A 392 20.22 29.99 14.05
N THR A 393 19.45 30.87 13.47
CA THR A 393 18.13 31.27 13.98
C THR A 393 17.14 31.14 12.84
N GLY A 394 15.90 30.74 13.11
CA GLY A 394 14.87 30.60 12.08
C GLY A 394 13.47 30.78 12.62
N ASP A 395 12.60 31.35 11.79
CA ASP A 395 11.19 31.53 12.00
C ASP A 395 10.45 31.10 10.73
N VAL A 396 9.52 30.18 10.85
CA VAL A 396 8.71 29.62 9.76
C VAL A 396 7.25 29.75 10.10
N ASP A 397 6.45 30.19 9.14
CA ASP A 397 4.99 30.15 9.17
C ASP A 397 4.47 29.61 7.83
N ALA A 398 3.67 28.56 7.88
CA ALA A 398 3.14 27.87 6.70
C ALA A 398 1.68 27.46 6.91
N ASP A 399 0.80 27.82 5.99
CA ASP A 399 -0.61 27.35 5.94
C ASP A 399 -0.95 26.94 4.52
N PHE A 400 -1.07 25.65 4.31
CA PHE A 400 -1.36 25.04 3.01
C PHE A 400 -2.74 24.41 2.99
N HIS A 401 -3.51 24.73 1.96
CA HIS A 401 -4.84 24.17 1.73
C HIS A 401 -4.91 23.48 0.36
N PHE A 402 -5.25 22.21 0.34
CA PHE A 402 -5.38 21.43 -0.89
C PHE A 402 -6.80 20.88 -1.03
N ARG A 403 -7.33 20.92 -2.25
CA ARG A 403 -8.65 20.39 -2.61
C ARG A 403 -8.55 19.55 -3.87
N PHE A 404 -9.13 18.37 -3.83
CA PHE A 404 -9.11 17.43 -4.94
C PHE A 404 -10.52 16.98 -5.28
N LEU A 405 -10.80 16.82 -6.55
CA LEU A 405 -12.00 16.21 -7.09
C LEU A 405 -11.59 15.23 -8.18
N ASP A 406 -11.91 13.97 -8.02
CA ASP A 406 -11.59 12.90 -8.95
C ASP A 406 -12.84 12.14 -9.35
N VAL A 407 -12.95 11.82 -10.63
CA VAL A 407 -13.97 10.96 -11.22
C VAL A 407 -13.26 9.88 -12.02
N ARG A 408 -13.60 8.62 -11.76
CA ARG A 408 -13.05 7.47 -12.47
C ARG A 408 -14.15 6.48 -12.83
N SER A 409 -14.04 5.89 -14.01
CA SER A 409 -14.91 4.79 -14.44
C SER A 409 -14.05 3.71 -15.10
N ASP A 410 -14.02 2.53 -14.48
CA ASP A 410 -13.26 1.36 -14.91
C ASP A 410 -14.22 0.27 -15.36
N TRP A 411 -13.94 -0.35 -16.48
CA TRP A 411 -14.77 -1.34 -17.13
C TRP A 411 -13.99 -2.62 -17.35
N THR A 412 -14.63 -3.75 -17.09
CA THR A 412 -14.10 -5.08 -17.36
C THR A 412 -15.08 -5.82 -18.26
N TRP A 413 -14.61 -6.19 -19.46
CA TRP A 413 -15.39 -6.95 -20.41
C TRP A 413 -14.80 -8.35 -20.60
N ASN A 414 -15.47 -9.37 -20.07
CA ASN A 414 -15.17 -10.78 -20.26
C ASN A 414 -15.67 -11.22 -21.65
N ALA A 415 -14.93 -10.87 -22.71
CA ALA A 415 -15.35 -11.13 -24.09
C ALA A 415 -15.54 -12.63 -24.35
N THR A 416 -14.62 -13.47 -23.83
CA THR A 416 -14.71 -14.93 -23.84
C THR A 416 -14.09 -15.47 -22.54
N SER A 417 -14.17 -16.79 -22.30
CA SER A 417 -13.44 -17.46 -21.21
C SER A 417 -11.91 -17.33 -21.32
N ARG A 418 -11.38 -16.90 -22.46
CA ARG A 418 -9.96 -16.74 -22.73
C ARG A 418 -9.50 -15.30 -22.95
N GLN A 419 -10.41 -14.34 -22.97
CA GLN A 419 -10.10 -12.96 -23.29
C GLN A 419 -10.90 -11.98 -22.43
N VAL A 420 -10.18 -11.07 -21.78
CA VAL A 420 -10.73 -9.98 -20.98
C VAL A 420 -10.19 -8.66 -21.53
N TRP A 421 -11.06 -7.69 -21.65
CA TRP A 421 -10.71 -6.30 -21.94
C TRP A 421 -10.94 -5.47 -20.69
N LEU A 422 -9.94 -4.66 -20.35
CA LEU A 422 -9.95 -3.73 -19.24
C LEU A 422 -9.79 -2.34 -19.85
N PHE A 423 -10.71 -1.43 -19.57
CA PHE A 423 -10.60 -0.07 -20.07
C PHE A 423 -11.27 0.90 -19.11
N GLY A 424 -10.86 2.14 -19.13
CA GLY A 424 -11.44 3.14 -18.26
C GLY A 424 -10.97 4.56 -18.58
N VAL A 425 -11.61 5.49 -17.92
CA VAL A 425 -11.34 6.92 -18.00
C VAL A 425 -11.30 7.52 -16.61
N ASN A 426 -10.49 8.53 -16.43
CA ASN A 426 -10.48 9.35 -15.21
C ASN A 426 -10.30 10.83 -15.55
N ALA A 427 -10.90 11.67 -14.73
CA ALA A 427 -10.72 13.11 -14.76
C ALA A 427 -10.56 13.62 -13.33
N GLY A 428 -9.70 14.60 -13.14
CA GLY A 428 -9.47 15.18 -11.82
C GLY A 428 -9.17 16.67 -11.93
N ARG A 429 -9.46 17.38 -10.83
CA ARG A 429 -9.08 18.77 -10.62
C ARG A 429 -8.49 18.89 -9.23
N ALA A 430 -7.33 19.55 -9.16
CA ALA A 430 -6.69 19.88 -7.90
C ALA A 430 -6.52 21.40 -7.78
N GLN A 431 -6.64 21.91 -6.55
CA GLN A 431 -6.39 23.29 -6.18
C GLN A 431 -5.50 23.31 -4.95
N ALA A 432 -4.57 24.25 -4.89
CA ALA A 432 -3.66 24.44 -3.77
C ALA A 432 -3.50 25.92 -3.48
N ASP A 433 -3.74 26.28 -2.23
CA ASP A 433 -3.48 27.60 -1.66
C ASP A 433 -2.26 27.45 -0.76
N TYR A 434 -1.20 28.23 -1.01
CA TYR A 434 0.05 28.24 -0.25
C TYR A 434 0.25 29.60 0.37
N ASP A 435 0.28 29.68 1.69
CA ASP A 435 0.81 30.83 2.44
C ASP A 435 2.04 30.35 3.21
N TYR A 436 3.20 30.88 2.85
CA TYR A 436 4.49 30.45 3.39
C TYR A 436 5.43 31.60 3.62
N ARG A 437 6.12 31.61 4.77
CA ARG A 437 7.17 32.56 5.11
C ARG A 437 8.30 31.87 5.87
N LEU A 438 9.54 32.11 5.45
CA LEU A 438 10.77 31.75 6.15
C LEU A 438 11.61 33.00 6.37
N ILE A 439 12.12 33.19 7.60
CA ILE A 439 13.19 34.11 7.93
C ILE A 439 14.20 33.33 8.73
N ALA A 440 15.43 33.20 8.24
CA ALA A 440 16.50 32.48 8.94
C ALA A 440 17.85 33.17 8.76
N THR A 441 18.70 33.01 9.76
CA THR A 441 20.11 33.43 9.69
C THR A 441 20.97 32.22 10.02
N GLN A 442 21.95 31.93 9.17
CA GLN A 442 22.85 30.78 9.32
C GLN A 442 24.31 31.26 9.44
N VAL A 443 25.10 30.61 10.29
CA VAL A 443 26.56 30.83 10.34
C VAL A 443 27.19 30.31 9.04
N ASN A 444 27.89 31.18 8.35
CA ASN A 444 28.69 30.82 7.18
C ASN A 444 30.06 31.50 7.29
N PRO A 445 31.09 30.79 7.77
CA PRO A 445 32.43 31.38 7.98
C PRO A 445 33.06 31.93 6.70
N THR A 446 32.55 31.59 5.52
CA THR A 446 33.07 32.08 4.24
C THR A 446 32.34 33.32 3.73
N ALA A 447 31.23 33.69 4.34
CA ALA A 447 30.46 34.88 3.99
C ALA A 447 31.03 36.16 4.67
N PRO A 448 30.85 37.34 4.07
CA PRO A 448 31.14 38.58 4.71
C PRO A 448 30.33 38.75 5.99
N GLY A 449 31.00 38.91 7.13
CA GLY A 449 30.36 39.01 8.44
C GLY A 449 30.08 37.67 9.12
N GLY A 450 30.37 36.54 8.48
CA GLY A 450 30.23 35.21 9.08
C GLY A 450 28.79 34.64 9.10
N PHE A 451 27.82 35.32 8.49
CA PHE A 451 26.42 34.92 8.48
C PHE A 451 25.80 35.06 7.09
N VAL A 452 24.78 34.29 6.81
CA VAL A 452 23.92 34.40 5.63
C VAL A 452 22.46 34.46 6.08
N ASP A 453 21.76 35.50 5.63
CA ASP A 453 20.32 35.65 5.85
C ASP A 453 19.55 34.97 4.70
N ILE A 454 18.57 34.16 5.06
CA ILE A 454 17.62 33.50 4.16
C ILE A 454 16.25 34.08 4.46
N SER A 455 15.60 34.66 3.46
CA SER A 455 14.24 35.15 3.62
C SER A 455 13.47 34.99 2.33
N HIS A 456 12.35 34.32 2.39
CA HIS A 456 11.38 34.25 1.28
C HIS A 456 9.96 34.05 1.79
N ALA A 457 9.02 34.50 0.99
CA ALA A 457 7.59 34.36 1.26
C ALA A 457 6.84 34.08 -0.04
N HIS A 458 5.85 33.23 0.04
CA HIS A 458 4.99 32.86 -1.08
C HIS A 458 3.53 32.90 -0.64
N ASP A 459 2.70 33.57 -1.44
CA ASP A 459 1.24 33.55 -1.36
C ASP A 459 0.73 33.16 -2.75
N LEU A 460 0.32 31.90 -2.92
CA LEU A 460 0.03 31.31 -4.23
C LEU A 460 -1.32 30.56 -4.21
N ASP A 461 -2.18 30.87 -5.17
CA ASP A 461 -3.38 30.08 -5.52
C ASP A 461 -3.15 29.45 -6.89
N VAL A 462 -3.06 28.14 -6.92
CA VAL A 462 -2.78 27.37 -8.13
C VAL A 462 -3.79 26.24 -8.31
N SER A 463 -4.12 25.95 -9.58
CA SER A 463 -5.02 24.84 -9.89
C SER A 463 -4.55 24.10 -11.13
N GLY A 464 -4.85 22.80 -11.19
CA GLY A 464 -4.56 21.97 -12.35
C GLY A 464 -5.64 20.95 -12.61
N ASP A 465 -5.74 20.55 -13.86
CA ASP A 465 -6.69 19.55 -14.33
C ASP A 465 -5.94 18.33 -14.89
N LYS A 466 -6.50 17.14 -14.68
CA LYS A 466 -6.00 15.90 -15.30
C LYS A 466 -7.12 15.19 -16.05
N LEU A 467 -6.75 14.54 -17.17
CA LEU A 467 -7.61 13.65 -17.92
C LEU A 467 -6.80 12.41 -18.31
N GLY A 468 -7.32 11.23 -18.06
CA GLY A 468 -6.66 9.98 -18.39
C GLY A 468 -7.61 8.97 -19.02
N ALA A 469 -7.06 8.10 -19.83
CA ALA A 469 -7.75 6.95 -20.39
C ALA A 469 -6.80 5.77 -20.47
N HIS A 470 -7.32 4.56 -20.23
CA HIS A 470 -6.53 3.34 -20.37
C HIS A 470 -7.33 2.25 -21.06
N ALA A 471 -6.59 1.36 -21.72
CA ALA A 471 -7.13 0.11 -22.27
C ALA A 471 -6.08 -0.99 -22.18
N ALA A 472 -6.52 -2.20 -21.85
CA ALA A 472 -5.68 -3.39 -21.83
C ALA A 472 -6.48 -4.60 -22.33
N TRP A 473 -5.81 -5.43 -23.10
CA TRP A 473 -6.29 -6.75 -23.46
C TRP A 473 -5.51 -7.81 -22.70
N ARG A 474 -6.22 -8.74 -22.09
CA ARG A 474 -5.64 -9.88 -21.38
C ARG A 474 -6.18 -11.16 -22.02
N GLY A 475 -5.30 -12.00 -22.49
CA GLY A 475 -5.70 -13.22 -23.19
C GLY A 475 -4.82 -14.41 -22.90
N ARG A 476 -5.44 -15.59 -22.88
CA ARG A 476 -4.76 -16.88 -22.86
C ARG A 476 -4.50 -17.28 -24.31
N ILE A 477 -3.22 -17.26 -24.73
CA ILE A 477 -2.82 -17.50 -26.12
C ILE A 477 -2.74 -19.00 -26.41
N ALA A 478 -2.01 -19.77 -25.58
CA ALA A 478 -1.85 -21.20 -25.76
C ALA A 478 -1.55 -21.87 -24.41
N GLY A 479 -2.23 -22.96 -24.11
CA GLY A 479 -2.06 -23.69 -22.85
C GLY A 479 -2.17 -22.76 -21.65
N ASP A 480 -1.09 -22.66 -20.86
CA ASP A 480 -0.99 -21.87 -19.65
C ASP A 480 -0.29 -20.51 -19.87
N PHE A 481 -0.21 -20.05 -21.12
CA PHE A 481 0.42 -18.77 -21.43
C PHE A 481 -0.62 -17.66 -21.52
N VAL A 482 -0.56 -16.72 -20.56
CA VAL A 482 -1.42 -15.53 -20.48
C VAL A 482 -0.57 -14.30 -20.76
N ILE A 483 -1.06 -13.42 -21.61
CA ILE A 483 -0.47 -12.10 -21.89
C ILE A 483 -1.49 -11.02 -21.58
N GLU A 484 -1.02 -9.94 -20.99
CA GLU A 484 -1.75 -8.67 -20.90
C GLU A 484 -0.93 -7.60 -21.61
N ALA A 485 -1.53 -6.95 -22.61
CA ALA A 485 -0.98 -5.81 -23.29
C ALA A 485 -1.93 -4.62 -23.17
N GLY A 486 -1.42 -3.50 -22.72
CA GLY A 486 -2.23 -2.32 -22.50
C GLY A 486 -1.44 -1.03 -22.62
N ALA A 487 -2.16 0.07 -22.66
CA ALA A 487 -1.60 1.40 -22.61
C ALA A 487 -2.52 2.33 -21.82
N ARG A 488 -1.94 3.33 -21.26
CA ARG A 488 -2.60 4.45 -20.62
C ARG A 488 -2.12 5.74 -21.29
N TRP A 489 -3.03 6.69 -21.45
CA TRP A 489 -2.75 8.04 -21.90
C TRP A 489 -3.28 9.01 -20.86
N ASP A 490 -2.44 10.01 -20.48
CA ASP A 490 -2.76 11.03 -19.50
C ASP A 490 -2.41 12.41 -20.03
N ARG A 491 -3.24 13.40 -19.72
CA ARG A 491 -3.02 14.81 -19.98
C ARG A 491 -3.15 15.60 -18.69
N TYR A 492 -2.18 16.45 -18.45
CA TYR A 492 -2.09 17.34 -17.29
C TYR A 492 -2.06 18.78 -17.75
N GLU A 493 -2.82 19.64 -17.10
CA GLU A 493 -2.86 21.08 -17.32
C GLU A 493 -2.52 21.80 -16.01
N TYR A 494 -1.56 22.70 -16.07
CA TYR A 494 -1.03 23.47 -14.96
C TYR A 494 -1.31 24.97 -15.16
N PRO A 495 -1.12 25.83 -14.13
CA PRO A 495 -1.25 27.27 -14.26
C PRO A 495 -0.40 27.84 -15.41
N GLY A 496 -0.85 28.97 -15.98
CA GLY A 496 -0.14 29.62 -17.08
C GLY A 496 -0.25 28.93 -18.44
N GLY A 497 -1.11 27.90 -18.58
CA GLY A 497 -1.30 27.16 -19.85
C GLY A 497 -0.22 26.12 -20.12
N LEU A 498 0.59 25.78 -19.12
CA LEU A 498 1.56 24.70 -19.21
C LEU A 498 0.81 23.36 -19.23
N GLY A 499 1.00 22.54 -20.27
CA GLY A 499 0.33 21.27 -20.41
C GLY A 499 1.25 20.17 -20.93
N PHE A 500 1.02 18.94 -20.47
CA PHE A 500 1.76 17.75 -20.88
C PHE A 500 0.78 16.62 -21.22
N ALA A 501 1.16 15.79 -22.20
CA ALA A 501 0.44 14.56 -22.53
C ALA A 501 1.43 13.41 -22.66
N GLU A 502 1.14 12.30 -21.96
CA GLU A 502 2.04 11.17 -21.85
C GLU A 502 1.34 9.85 -22.17
N ALA A 503 2.08 8.92 -22.76
CA ALA A 503 1.60 7.57 -23.06
C ALA A 503 2.44 6.53 -22.29
N SER A 504 1.76 5.63 -21.58
CA SER A 504 2.33 4.66 -20.67
C SER A 504 1.99 3.23 -21.12
N PRO A 505 2.73 2.63 -22.08
CA PRO A 505 2.53 1.26 -22.51
C PRO A 505 2.96 0.24 -21.46
N ARG A 506 2.27 -0.91 -21.43
CA ARG A 506 2.51 -1.99 -20.46
C ARG A 506 2.33 -3.36 -21.12
N LEU A 507 3.19 -4.29 -20.73
CA LEU A 507 3.15 -5.67 -21.18
C LEU A 507 3.46 -6.59 -20.01
N ASN A 508 2.54 -7.47 -19.68
CA ASN A 508 2.69 -8.49 -18.67
C ASN A 508 2.48 -9.88 -19.30
N ALA A 509 3.26 -10.85 -18.89
CA ALA A 509 3.16 -12.21 -19.37
C ALA A 509 3.34 -13.21 -18.22
N VAL A 510 2.56 -14.26 -18.20
CA VAL A 510 2.64 -15.36 -17.25
C VAL A 510 2.60 -16.68 -18.00
N ARG A 511 3.51 -17.59 -17.69
CA ARG A 511 3.56 -18.93 -18.28
C ARG A 511 3.77 -19.99 -17.21
N GLY A 512 2.96 -21.03 -17.23
CA GLY A 512 3.21 -22.25 -16.49
C GLY A 512 4.42 -23.03 -17.01
N ILE A 513 5.25 -23.52 -16.11
CA ILE A 513 6.40 -24.37 -16.40
C ILE A 513 6.19 -25.70 -15.64
N GLY A 514 5.68 -26.70 -16.35
CA GLY A 514 5.22 -27.94 -15.72
C GLY A 514 4.08 -27.68 -14.73
N GLU A 515 3.86 -28.62 -13.80
CA GLU A 515 2.76 -28.54 -12.83
C GLU A 515 3.03 -27.59 -11.66
N ARG A 516 4.30 -27.23 -11.38
CA ARG A 516 4.74 -26.57 -10.16
C ARG A 516 5.45 -25.23 -10.38
N GLY A 517 5.88 -24.95 -11.61
CA GLY A 517 6.62 -23.74 -11.98
C GLY A 517 5.71 -22.67 -12.59
N GLU A 518 6.04 -21.41 -12.41
CA GLU A 518 5.42 -20.25 -13.02
C GLU A 518 6.47 -19.19 -13.34
N LEU A 519 6.57 -18.81 -14.60
CA LEU A 519 7.43 -17.73 -15.07
C LEU A 519 6.57 -16.50 -15.34
N ARG A 520 7.03 -15.34 -14.88
CA ARG A 520 6.40 -14.03 -15.08
C ARG A 520 7.38 -13.07 -15.69
N ALA A 521 6.92 -12.26 -16.62
CA ALA A 521 7.68 -11.16 -17.18
C ALA A 521 6.76 -9.92 -17.26
N ALA A 522 7.30 -8.77 -16.90
CA ALA A 522 6.60 -7.50 -16.98
C ALA A 522 7.54 -6.43 -17.54
N TRP A 523 7.00 -5.60 -18.43
CA TRP A 523 7.65 -4.40 -18.93
C TRP A 523 6.65 -3.26 -18.98
N SER A 524 7.05 -2.09 -18.49
CA SER A 524 6.18 -0.92 -18.47
C SER A 524 6.95 0.38 -18.59
N VAL A 525 6.26 1.39 -19.12
CA VAL A 525 6.61 2.79 -18.95
C VAL A 525 5.54 3.42 -18.08
N ALA A 526 5.92 4.19 -17.06
CA ALA A 526 5.01 4.96 -16.25
C ALA A 526 5.51 6.41 -16.16
N HIS A 527 4.55 7.31 -16.02
CA HIS A 527 4.80 8.74 -15.83
C HIS A 527 4.14 9.19 -14.54
N GLN A 528 4.82 10.07 -13.81
CA GLN A 528 4.30 10.70 -12.60
C GLN A 528 4.32 12.22 -12.78
N PRO A 529 3.15 12.87 -12.80
CA PRO A 529 3.07 14.32 -12.83
C PRO A 529 3.51 14.89 -11.48
N GLN A 530 3.94 16.11 -11.45
CA GLN A 530 4.02 16.86 -10.20
C GLN A 530 2.60 17.20 -9.75
N GLY A 531 2.21 16.81 -8.55
CA GLY A 531 0.94 17.21 -7.97
C GLY A 531 0.89 18.73 -7.74
N ILE A 532 -0.30 19.32 -7.85
CA ILE A 532 -0.49 20.75 -7.53
C ILE A 532 -0.07 21.06 -6.09
N HIS A 533 -0.22 20.10 -5.18
CA HIS A 533 0.16 20.15 -3.76
C HIS A 533 1.64 19.83 -3.50
N GLU A 534 2.45 19.65 -4.54
CA GLU A 534 3.87 19.27 -4.41
C GLU A 534 4.83 20.38 -4.87
N LEU A 535 4.39 21.64 -4.86
CA LEU A 535 5.32 22.76 -5.01
C LEU A 535 6.23 22.82 -3.79
N GLN A 536 7.52 23.04 -4.02
CA GLN A 536 8.52 23.11 -2.96
C GLN A 536 8.72 24.58 -2.58
N VAL A 537 7.63 25.21 -2.09
CA VAL A 537 7.63 26.65 -1.72
C VAL A 537 8.58 26.92 -0.56
N GLU A 538 8.76 25.91 0.29
CA GLU A 538 9.70 25.96 1.42
C GLU A 538 11.15 26.16 0.94
N ASP A 539 11.48 25.69 -0.25
CA ASP A 539 12.81 25.83 -0.86
C ASP A 539 12.82 26.86 -2.02
N ASN A 540 11.85 27.78 -2.02
CA ASN A 540 11.71 28.84 -3.04
C ASN A 540 11.58 28.30 -4.49
N LEU A 541 10.97 27.13 -4.68
CA LEU A 541 10.76 26.51 -5.99
C LEU A 541 9.27 26.38 -6.31
N THR A 542 8.76 27.35 -7.07
CA THR A 542 7.33 27.50 -7.42
C THR A 542 7.01 27.09 -8.87
N THR A 543 7.94 26.40 -9.54
CA THR A 543 7.82 26.01 -10.95
C THR A 543 7.30 24.57 -11.07
N PHE A 544 6.35 24.35 -11.97
CA PHE A 544 5.92 23.01 -12.35
C PHE A 544 6.85 22.41 -13.42
N PHE A 545 7.13 21.13 -13.29
CA PHE A 545 7.99 20.36 -14.18
C PHE A 545 7.18 19.39 -15.04
N GLN A 546 7.79 18.97 -16.16
CA GLN A 546 7.23 17.89 -16.98
C GLN A 546 7.12 16.59 -16.15
N PRO A 547 6.17 15.70 -16.46
CA PRO A 547 6.02 14.44 -15.76
C PRO A 547 7.32 13.63 -15.75
N GLU A 548 7.70 13.16 -14.57
CA GLU A 548 8.78 12.22 -14.36
C GLU A 548 8.46 10.89 -15.06
N ARG A 549 9.47 10.15 -15.47
CA ARG A 549 9.28 8.92 -16.23
C ARG A 549 10.13 7.78 -15.67
N VAL A 550 9.54 6.60 -15.58
CA VAL A 550 10.26 5.35 -15.30
C VAL A 550 9.99 4.31 -16.40
N ARG A 551 11.03 3.59 -16.78
CA ARG A 551 10.93 2.32 -17.54
C ARG A 551 11.26 1.20 -16.57
N GLN A 552 10.35 0.27 -16.41
CA GLN A 552 10.49 -0.86 -15.49
C GLN A 552 10.46 -2.18 -16.25
N SER A 553 11.33 -3.11 -15.88
CA SER A 553 11.34 -4.50 -16.32
C SER A 553 11.42 -5.41 -15.10
N VAL A 554 10.64 -6.47 -15.10
CA VAL A 554 10.63 -7.48 -14.02
C VAL A 554 10.58 -8.87 -14.67
N LEU A 555 11.40 -9.79 -14.17
CA LEU A 555 11.35 -11.21 -14.51
C LEU A 555 11.27 -12.00 -13.21
N GLY A 556 10.26 -12.84 -13.06
CA GLY A 556 10.03 -13.61 -11.86
C GLY A 556 9.80 -15.09 -12.17
N TYR A 557 10.32 -15.96 -11.32
CA TYR A 557 10.03 -17.39 -11.33
C TYR A 557 9.58 -17.85 -9.96
N THR A 558 8.45 -18.57 -9.91
CA THR A 558 7.95 -19.19 -8.68
C THR A 558 7.91 -20.71 -8.87
N HIS A 559 8.41 -21.44 -7.88
CA HIS A 559 8.28 -22.89 -7.81
C HIS A 559 7.49 -23.28 -6.56
N ARG A 560 6.47 -24.13 -6.72
CA ARG A 560 5.67 -24.67 -5.61
C ARG A 560 6.16 -26.08 -5.31
N PHE A 561 6.53 -26.32 -4.06
CA PHE A 561 6.90 -27.63 -3.53
C PHE A 561 5.72 -28.27 -2.80
N ASP A 562 5.88 -29.49 -2.36
CA ASP A 562 4.88 -30.14 -1.52
C ASP A 562 4.79 -29.48 -0.14
N ARG A 563 3.71 -29.72 0.59
CA ARG A 563 3.47 -29.23 1.95
C ARG A 563 3.39 -27.71 2.08
N GLY A 564 2.86 -27.01 1.09
CA GLY A 564 2.65 -25.56 1.11
C GLY A 564 3.92 -24.72 1.05
N LEU A 565 5.08 -25.32 0.69
CA LEU A 565 6.32 -24.59 0.49
C LEU A 565 6.38 -24.03 -0.94
N SER A 566 6.78 -22.77 -1.07
CA SER A 566 7.08 -22.14 -2.35
C SER A 566 8.39 -21.34 -2.29
N ALA A 567 9.07 -21.25 -3.41
CA ALA A 567 10.22 -20.37 -3.59
C ALA A 567 10.01 -19.49 -4.82
N ARG A 568 10.40 -18.23 -4.70
CA ARG A 568 10.25 -17.22 -5.74
C ARG A 568 11.55 -16.44 -5.90
N VAL A 569 11.92 -16.19 -7.15
CA VAL A 569 13.03 -15.31 -7.51
C VAL A 569 12.48 -14.23 -8.43
N ASP A 570 12.74 -12.97 -8.11
CA ASP A 570 12.43 -11.82 -8.95
C ASP A 570 13.70 -11.05 -9.26
N VAL A 571 13.87 -10.67 -10.53
CA VAL A 571 14.92 -9.76 -11.00
C VAL A 571 14.21 -8.53 -11.56
N TYR A 572 14.60 -7.34 -11.12
CA TYR A 572 13.99 -6.11 -11.60
C TYR A 572 15.01 -5.04 -11.97
N ARG A 573 14.60 -4.14 -12.85
CA ARG A 573 15.32 -2.94 -13.24
C ARG A 573 14.35 -1.81 -13.50
N LYS A 574 14.66 -0.63 -12.96
CA LYS A 574 13.97 0.64 -13.16
C LYS A 574 14.98 1.67 -13.67
N ASP A 575 14.74 2.24 -14.83
CA ASP A 575 15.52 3.36 -15.38
C ASP A 575 14.62 4.60 -15.36
N TYR A 576 15.02 5.59 -14.57
CA TYR A 576 14.31 6.87 -14.37
C TYR A 576 14.89 7.95 -15.27
N SER A 577 14.04 8.85 -15.72
CA SER A 577 14.42 10.00 -16.53
C SER A 577 13.46 11.17 -16.29
N ARG A 578 13.90 12.38 -16.57
CA ARG A 578 13.12 13.62 -16.35
C ARG A 578 12.74 13.83 -14.87
N LEU A 579 13.59 13.34 -13.95
CA LEU A 579 13.37 13.58 -12.54
C LEU A 579 13.49 15.08 -12.26
N ARG A 580 12.57 15.58 -11.44
CA ARG A 580 12.55 16.98 -11.01
C ARG A 580 13.58 17.23 -9.92
N PRO A 581 14.09 18.46 -9.78
CA PRO A 581 14.90 18.86 -8.64
C PRO A 581 14.12 18.63 -7.33
N ARG A 582 14.86 18.29 -6.29
CA ARG A 582 14.33 18.14 -4.94
C ARG A 582 15.35 18.66 -3.93
N PHE A 583 14.93 18.80 -2.70
CA PHE A 583 15.79 19.22 -1.60
C PHE A 583 15.83 18.14 -0.53
N GLU A 584 17.00 17.91 0.04
CA GLU A 584 17.24 16.93 1.09
C GLU A 584 18.17 17.55 2.15
N ASN A 585 18.00 17.11 3.40
CA ASN A 585 18.98 17.37 4.44
C ASN A 585 20.01 16.24 4.42
N ALA A 586 21.27 16.61 4.23
CA ALA A 586 22.33 15.65 3.91
C ALA A 586 22.80 14.83 5.13
N LEU A 587 22.52 15.29 6.35
CA LEU A 587 23.00 14.70 7.60
C LEU A 587 21.87 14.13 8.43
N ASP A 588 20.83 14.92 8.69
CA ASP A 588 19.65 14.51 9.43
C ASP A 588 18.39 14.72 8.58
N PRO A 589 17.75 13.65 8.13
CA PRO A 589 16.53 13.74 7.33
C PRO A 589 15.27 14.05 8.16
N VAL A 590 15.36 14.06 9.49
CA VAL A 590 14.21 14.26 10.40
C VAL A 590 14.42 15.56 11.19
N GLN A 591 14.35 16.71 10.52
CA GLN A 591 14.46 18.02 11.14
C GLN A 591 13.12 18.74 11.16
N LEU A 592 12.86 19.54 12.21
CA LEU A 592 11.63 20.30 12.37
C LEU A 592 11.53 21.52 11.44
N ILE A 593 12.66 22.15 11.15
CA ILE A 593 12.79 23.26 10.20
C ILE A 593 13.83 22.85 9.15
N PRO A 594 13.52 21.86 8.28
CA PRO A 594 14.51 21.30 7.36
C PRO A 594 15.01 22.30 6.33
N GLU A 595 14.18 23.26 5.91
CA GLU A 595 14.49 24.29 4.93
C GLU A 595 15.45 25.37 5.47
N GLY A 596 15.47 25.57 6.78
CA GLY A 596 16.39 26.48 7.46
C GLY A 596 17.71 25.82 7.88
N ALA A 597 17.91 24.55 7.63
CA ALA A 597 19.09 23.83 8.08
C ALA A 597 20.31 24.07 7.17
N VAL A 598 21.49 24.10 7.78
CA VAL A 598 22.78 24.33 7.08
C VAL A 598 23.16 23.18 6.12
N ASP A 599 22.61 21.99 6.33
CA ASP A 599 22.82 20.80 5.52
C ASP A 599 21.77 20.61 4.43
N ARG A 600 20.86 21.60 4.25
CA ARG A 600 19.86 21.59 3.18
C ARG A 600 20.52 21.73 1.82
N VAL A 601 20.36 20.72 0.97
CA VAL A 601 21.00 20.69 -0.34
C VAL A 601 19.98 20.42 -1.44
N ARG A 602 20.13 21.12 -2.57
CA ARG A 602 19.35 20.88 -3.78
C ARG A 602 19.96 19.72 -4.56
N ILE A 603 19.15 18.74 -4.90
CA ILE A 603 19.53 17.57 -5.69
C ILE A 603 18.97 17.70 -7.11
N ASP A 604 19.85 18.00 -8.05
CA ASP A 604 19.55 17.99 -9.48
C ASP A 604 20.06 16.66 -10.08
N ALA A 605 19.19 15.68 -10.16
CA ALA A 605 19.49 14.35 -10.69
C ALA A 605 18.45 13.94 -11.73
N PRO A 606 18.57 14.37 -13.00
CA PRO A 606 17.55 14.14 -14.03
C PRO A 606 17.35 12.67 -14.39
N VAL A 607 18.31 11.81 -14.06
CA VAL A 607 18.26 10.37 -14.30
C VAL A 607 18.65 9.59 -13.07
N ALA A 608 18.04 8.42 -12.90
CA ALA A 608 18.38 7.49 -11.83
C ALA A 608 18.15 6.04 -12.28
N ARG A 609 18.66 5.10 -11.50
CA ARG A 609 18.52 3.66 -11.76
C ARG A 609 18.35 2.91 -10.46
N ALA A 610 17.41 1.97 -10.46
CA ALA A 610 17.28 0.97 -9.40
C ALA A 610 17.21 -0.42 -10.00
N GLN A 611 17.91 -1.39 -9.42
CA GLN A 611 17.92 -2.77 -9.88
C GLN A 611 18.18 -3.72 -8.72
N GLY A 612 17.68 -4.95 -8.83
CA GLY A 612 17.91 -5.92 -7.77
C GLY A 612 17.42 -7.33 -8.11
N VAL A 613 17.81 -8.25 -7.22
CA VAL A 613 17.38 -9.64 -7.19
C VAL A 613 16.77 -9.91 -5.81
N GLU A 614 15.57 -10.46 -5.79
CA GLU A 614 14.85 -10.86 -4.58
C GLU A 614 14.62 -12.37 -4.62
N ILE A 615 14.95 -13.06 -3.54
CA ILE A 615 14.72 -14.51 -3.38
C ILE A 615 13.86 -14.69 -2.13
N THR A 616 12.65 -15.19 -2.31
CA THR A 616 11.70 -15.40 -1.21
C THR A 616 11.31 -16.87 -1.12
N ALA A 617 11.41 -17.43 0.07
CA ALA A 617 10.83 -18.73 0.42
C ALA A 617 9.60 -18.49 1.33
N ARG A 618 8.48 -19.17 1.07
CA ARG A 618 7.26 -19.07 1.86
C ARG A 618 6.72 -20.46 2.17
N ARG A 619 6.28 -20.65 3.40
CA ARG A 619 5.52 -21.81 3.83
C ARG A 619 4.14 -21.35 4.30
N GLU A 620 3.11 -21.85 3.69
CA GLU A 620 1.72 -21.72 4.10
C GLU A 620 1.32 -22.93 4.93
N ALA A 621 0.62 -22.68 6.04
CA ALA A 621 0.07 -23.73 6.88
C ALA A 621 -1.16 -23.21 7.61
N ASP A 622 -2.20 -24.03 7.66
CA ASP A 622 -3.47 -23.69 8.30
C ASP A 622 -3.36 -23.72 9.83
N SER A 623 -2.44 -24.52 10.33
CA SER A 623 -2.12 -24.62 11.76
C SER A 623 -0.66 -24.94 11.98
N GLY A 624 -0.14 -24.62 13.14
CA GLY A 624 1.26 -24.83 13.49
C GLY A 624 2.15 -23.71 12.97
N PHE A 625 3.16 -24.04 12.18
CA PHE A 625 4.20 -23.10 11.77
C PHE A 625 4.01 -22.66 10.31
N ALA A 626 3.80 -21.37 10.09
CA ALA A 626 3.80 -20.70 8.80
C ALA A 626 4.87 -19.60 8.76
N GLY A 627 5.25 -19.13 7.59
CA GLY A 627 6.17 -18.01 7.52
C GLY A 627 6.84 -17.85 6.16
N TRP A 628 7.62 -16.79 6.05
CA TRP A 628 8.40 -16.49 4.86
C TRP A 628 9.75 -15.88 5.24
N ALA A 629 10.71 -15.98 4.34
CA ALA A 629 11.99 -15.30 4.44
C ALA A 629 12.40 -14.83 3.04
N SER A 630 12.99 -13.65 2.96
CA SER A 630 13.44 -13.05 1.71
C SER A 630 14.82 -12.42 1.85
N VAL A 631 15.66 -12.67 0.87
CA VAL A 631 16.95 -12.01 0.70
C VAL A 631 16.87 -11.12 -0.53
N SER A 632 17.31 -9.87 -0.42
CA SER A 632 17.40 -8.94 -1.54
C SER A 632 18.83 -8.42 -1.70
N LEU A 633 19.28 -8.37 -2.95
CA LEU A 633 20.49 -7.71 -3.39
C LEU A 633 20.07 -6.61 -4.36
N ALA A 634 20.27 -5.35 -3.99
CA ALA A 634 19.74 -4.21 -4.75
C ALA A 634 20.73 -3.05 -4.81
N SER A 635 20.59 -2.20 -5.81
CA SER A 635 21.20 -0.88 -5.87
C SER A 635 20.19 0.16 -6.31
N ALA A 636 20.30 1.36 -5.78
CA ALA A 636 19.52 2.53 -6.16
C ALA A 636 20.44 3.74 -6.21
N GLU A 637 20.70 4.24 -7.41
CA GLU A 637 21.66 5.31 -7.69
C GLU A 637 21.02 6.38 -8.58
N GLU A 638 21.50 7.60 -8.48
CA GLU A 638 21.08 8.74 -9.30
C GLU A 638 22.31 9.53 -9.80
N ASP A 639 22.19 10.07 -11.01
CA ASP A 639 23.24 10.86 -11.63
C ASP A 639 23.05 12.33 -11.29
N VAL A 640 23.75 12.78 -10.24
CA VAL A 640 23.66 14.14 -9.72
C VAL A 640 24.55 15.07 -10.53
N VAL A 641 23.98 16.17 -10.99
CA VAL A 641 24.72 17.17 -11.77
C VAL A 641 25.91 17.69 -10.99
N GLY A 642 27.10 17.51 -11.53
CA GLY A 642 28.37 17.91 -10.89
C GLY A 642 29.00 16.86 -9.98
N GLU A 643 28.28 15.81 -9.56
CA GLU A 643 28.79 14.76 -8.67
C GLU A 643 28.87 13.38 -9.36
N GLY A 644 28.03 13.15 -10.39
CA GLY A 644 27.90 11.86 -11.07
C GLY A 644 27.01 10.87 -10.31
N TRP A 645 27.18 9.57 -10.58
CA TRP A 645 26.38 8.50 -10.01
C TRP A 645 26.63 8.38 -8.49
N THR A 646 25.60 8.66 -7.72
CA THR A 646 25.58 8.70 -6.26
C THR A 646 24.48 7.80 -5.72
N PRO A 647 24.73 7.00 -4.67
CA PRO A 647 23.67 6.19 -4.05
C PRO A 647 22.54 7.09 -3.51
N ARG A 648 21.28 6.62 -3.66
CA ARG A 648 20.13 7.27 -3.01
C ARG A 648 20.17 7.05 -1.50
N LEU A 649 19.73 8.02 -0.71
CA LEU A 649 19.75 7.97 0.75
C LEU A 649 19.10 6.69 1.34
N TRP A 650 18.09 6.16 0.69
CA TRP A 650 17.36 4.95 1.11
C TRP A 650 17.86 3.65 0.44
N GLU A 651 19.06 3.66 -0.17
CA GLU A 651 19.66 2.46 -0.75
C GLU A 651 19.96 1.41 0.34
N GLN A 652 19.54 0.17 0.10
CA GLN A 652 19.88 -1.00 0.92
C GLN A 652 20.47 -2.08 0.00
N ARG A 653 21.80 -2.20 -0.03
CA ARG A 653 22.49 -3.14 -0.95
C ARG A 653 22.20 -4.59 -0.66
N HIS A 654 22.10 -4.94 0.61
CA HIS A 654 21.79 -6.29 1.07
C HIS A 654 20.69 -6.17 2.12
N SER A 655 19.61 -6.91 1.96
CA SER A 655 18.59 -7.01 2.99
C SER A 655 18.14 -8.45 3.17
N LEU A 656 17.82 -8.81 4.42
CA LEU A 656 17.17 -10.04 4.81
C LEU A 656 15.94 -9.66 5.62
N SER A 657 14.78 -10.12 5.21
CA SER A 657 13.54 -9.96 5.96
C SER A 657 12.85 -11.30 6.14
N PHE A 658 12.17 -11.48 7.27
CA PHE A 658 11.40 -12.69 7.53
C PHE A 658 10.21 -12.41 8.42
N GLY A 659 9.16 -13.22 8.26
CA GLY A 659 8.01 -13.28 9.14
C GLY A 659 7.70 -14.74 9.45
N LEU A 660 7.61 -15.09 10.73
CA LEU A 660 7.31 -16.43 11.24
C LEU A 660 6.09 -16.36 12.13
N SER A 661 5.11 -17.20 11.91
CA SER A 661 3.95 -17.32 12.76
C SER A 661 3.76 -18.75 13.23
N TRP A 662 3.36 -18.88 14.49
CA TRP A 662 2.99 -20.15 15.09
C TRP A 662 1.65 -20.03 15.80
N THR A 663 0.70 -20.78 15.31
CA THR A 663 -0.66 -20.81 15.87
C THR A 663 -0.90 -22.15 16.55
N ALA A 664 -1.21 -22.11 17.84
CA ALA A 664 -1.55 -23.29 18.62
C ALA A 664 -2.64 -22.97 19.65
N ALA A 665 -3.75 -23.70 19.58
CA ALA A 665 -4.91 -23.54 20.43
C ALA A 665 -5.44 -22.09 20.41
N ARG A 666 -5.18 -21.31 21.46
CA ARG A 666 -5.66 -19.92 21.63
C ARG A 666 -4.53 -18.90 21.59
N TRP A 667 -3.30 -19.32 21.25
CA TRP A 667 -2.13 -18.46 21.18
C TRP A 667 -1.66 -18.31 19.75
N ASN A 668 -1.30 -17.09 19.39
CA ASN A 668 -0.57 -16.79 18.17
C ASN A 668 0.74 -16.11 18.57
N LEU A 669 1.86 -16.69 18.13
CA LEU A 669 3.19 -16.12 18.28
C LEU A 669 3.70 -15.73 16.92
N ASN A 670 4.10 -14.47 16.76
CA ASN A 670 4.59 -13.94 15.51
C ASN A 670 5.94 -13.28 15.75
N LEU A 671 6.92 -13.64 14.94
CA LEU A 671 8.26 -13.10 14.96
C LEU A 671 8.54 -12.52 13.58
N ALA A 672 8.92 -11.27 13.52
CA ALA A 672 9.36 -10.62 12.28
C ALA A 672 10.76 -10.07 12.46
N GLY A 673 11.52 -10.02 11.38
CA GLY A 673 12.86 -9.47 11.44
C GLY A 673 13.29 -8.83 10.15
N LEU A 674 14.11 -7.81 10.29
CA LEU A 674 14.70 -7.05 9.21
C LEU A 674 16.19 -6.83 9.50
N TYR A 675 17.03 -7.17 8.54
CA TYR A 675 18.44 -6.83 8.51
C TYR A 675 18.75 -6.17 7.17
N HIS A 676 19.51 -5.08 7.19
CA HIS A 676 20.05 -4.52 5.95
C HIS A 676 21.42 -3.89 6.16
N SER A 677 22.15 -3.75 5.06
CA SER A 677 23.41 -2.98 5.03
C SER A 677 23.13 -1.53 5.43
N GLY A 678 24.12 -0.88 6.02
CA GLY A 678 23.99 0.52 6.43
C GLY A 678 23.51 1.42 5.29
N ALA A 679 22.65 2.37 5.62
CA ALA A 679 22.20 3.39 4.69
C ALA A 679 23.37 4.28 4.25
N PRO A 680 23.37 4.80 3.02
CA PRO A 680 24.31 5.82 2.58
C PRO A 680 24.22 7.08 3.44
N THR A 681 25.35 7.72 3.69
CA THR A 681 25.44 8.95 4.45
C THR A 681 26.56 9.84 3.91
N THR A 682 26.46 11.12 4.18
CA THR A 682 27.48 12.12 3.85
C THR A 682 28.37 12.34 5.07
N ARG A 683 29.65 11.99 4.95
CA ARG A 683 30.59 12.21 6.05
C ARG A 683 31.08 13.65 6.06
N LEU A 684 31.08 14.26 7.22
CA LEU A 684 31.67 15.55 7.42
C LEU A 684 33.20 15.47 7.53
N ARG A 685 33.89 16.52 7.09
CA ARG A 685 35.35 16.65 7.12
C ARG A 685 35.73 18.04 7.60
N GLN A 686 36.82 18.11 8.34
CA GLN A 686 37.47 19.38 8.64
C GLN A 686 38.27 19.84 7.41
N ALA A 687 38.12 21.09 7.04
CA ALA A 687 38.86 21.73 5.96
C ALA A 687 39.29 23.13 6.42
N GLN A 688 40.36 23.66 5.78
CA GLN A 688 40.78 25.03 6.00
C GLN A 688 40.41 25.87 4.79
N VAL A 689 39.65 26.93 5.01
CA VAL A 689 39.20 27.87 3.97
C VAL A 689 39.69 29.25 4.30
N THR A 690 40.17 29.97 3.28
CA THR A 690 40.58 31.37 3.43
C THR A 690 39.50 32.26 2.83
N PRO A 691 38.71 32.97 3.66
CA PRO A 691 37.73 33.95 3.18
C PRO A 691 38.42 35.09 2.40
N PRO A 692 37.73 35.76 1.48
CA PRO A 692 38.27 36.89 0.73
C PRO A 692 38.79 37.99 1.69
N GLY A 693 40.11 38.25 1.68
CA GLY A 693 40.75 39.23 2.55
C GLY A 693 40.93 38.84 4.02
N GLY A 694 40.61 37.58 4.38
CA GLY A 694 40.73 37.07 5.76
C GLY A 694 41.91 36.13 5.99
N GLN A 695 42.02 35.64 7.20
CA GLN A 695 42.97 34.59 7.59
C GLN A 695 42.33 33.22 7.35
N PRO A 696 43.13 32.15 7.16
CA PRO A 696 42.61 30.78 7.09
C PRO A 696 41.78 30.41 8.34
N VAL A 697 40.58 29.91 8.13
CA VAL A 697 39.69 29.41 9.20
C VAL A 697 39.43 27.94 8.99
N ASP A 698 39.37 27.17 10.06
CA ASP A 698 38.94 25.80 10.02
C ASP A 698 37.40 25.77 9.93
N VAL A 699 36.90 25.00 8.99
CA VAL A 699 35.46 24.84 8.73
C VAL A 699 35.10 23.39 8.61
N ILE A 700 33.85 23.07 8.85
CA ILE A 700 33.28 21.75 8.56
C ILE A 700 32.74 21.78 7.13
N VAL A 701 33.12 20.82 6.33
CA VAL A 701 32.64 20.66 4.96
C VAL A 701 32.06 19.25 4.75
N ALA A 702 31.02 19.17 3.95
CA ALA A 702 30.50 17.88 3.53
C ALA A 702 31.50 17.16 2.60
N GLY A 703 31.71 15.89 2.81
CA GLY A 703 32.38 14.99 1.87
C GLY A 703 31.51 14.69 0.65
N PRO A 704 31.88 13.69 -0.17
CA PRO A 704 31.02 13.24 -1.26
C PRO A 704 29.64 12.83 -0.71
N ARG A 705 28.56 13.32 -1.34
CA ARG A 705 27.19 13.04 -0.94
C ARG A 705 26.94 11.52 -0.96
N ASN A 706 26.41 10.97 0.13
CA ASN A 706 26.14 9.55 0.28
C ASN A 706 27.34 8.63 -0.02
N GLY A 707 28.58 9.15 0.11
CA GLY A 707 29.82 8.44 -0.23
C GLY A 707 30.26 7.42 0.82
N GLU A 708 29.70 7.47 2.00
CA GLU A 708 29.96 6.56 3.12
C GLU A 708 28.70 5.78 3.49
N LYS A 709 28.82 4.84 4.42
CA LYS A 709 27.68 4.05 4.91
C LYS A 709 27.65 4.05 6.42
N LEU A 710 26.47 4.19 6.97
CA LEU A 710 26.20 3.94 8.38
C LEU A 710 26.45 2.48 8.73
N GLY A 711 26.42 2.16 10.02
CA GLY A 711 26.44 0.78 10.49
C GLY A 711 25.23 -0.02 9.98
N ALA A 712 25.40 -1.35 9.87
CA ALA A 712 24.30 -2.21 9.46
C ALA A 712 23.14 -2.15 10.45
N TYR A 713 21.92 -2.15 9.94
CA TYR A 713 20.67 -2.19 10.68
C TYR A 713 20.24 -3.65 10.95
N ALA A 714 19.72 -3.93 12.15
CA ALA A 714 19.05 -5.20 12.45
C ALA A 714 17.98 -5.02 13.51
N ARG A 715 16.78 -5.48 13.25
CA ARG A 715 15.63 -5.44 14.15
C ARG A 715 14.89 -6.78 14.12
N VAL A 716 14.47 -7.22 15.29
CA VAL A 716 13.58 -8.38 15.47
C VAL A 716 12.42 -7.93 16.34
N ASP A 717 11.20 -8.19 15.89
CA ASP A 717 9.96 -7.84 16.57
C ASP A 717 9.21 -9.13 16.93
N LEU A 718 8.67 -9.19 18.12
CA LEU A 718 7.90 -10.33 18.63
C LEU A 718 6.50 -9.85 19.04
N ARG A 719 5.48 -10.52 18.54
CA ARG A 719 4.10 -10.32 18.99
C ARG A 719 3.51 -11.65 19.49
N ALA A 720 3.01 -11.66 20.70
CA ALA A 720 2.27 -12.77 21.29
C ALA A 720 0.84 -12.33 21.54
N SER A 721 -0.13 -12.98 20.93
CA SER A 721 -1.55 -12.67 21.11
C SER A 721 -2.34 -13.88 21.56
N ARG A 722 -3.41 -13.63 22.32
CA ARG A 722 -4.33 -14.66 22.78
C ARG A 722 -5.77 -14.21 22.69
N THR A 723 -6.59 -15.12 22.19
CA THR A 723 -8.05 -14.94 22.09
C THR A 723 -8.73 -15.72 23.20
N VAL A 724 -9.62 -15.07 23.95
CA VAL A 724 -10.46 -15.67 24.98
C VAL A 724 -11.92 -15.46 24.61
N GLN A 725 -12.64 -16.56 24.44
CA GLN A 725 -14.08 -16.52 24.24
C GLN A 725 -14.76 -16.32 25.61
N LEU A 726 -15.64 -15.32 25.66
CA LEU A 726 -16.51 -15.01 26.78
C LEU A 726 -17.96 -15.26 26.34
N ARG A 727 -18.90 -15.24 27.28
CA ARG A 727 -20.30 -15.50 26.96
C ARG A 727 -20.88 -14.32 26.13
N GLY A 728 -21.00 -14.53 24.81
CA GLY A 728 -21.51 -13.53 23.86
C GLY A 728 -20.52 -12.42 23.49
N SER A 729 -19.22 -12.62 23.76
CA SER A 729 -18.18 -11.65 23.42
C SER A 729 -16.81 -12.32 23.32
N ARG A 730 -15.85 -11.63 22.74
CA ARG A 730 -14.49 -12.11 22.54
C ARG A 730 -13.49 -11.07 23.03
N LEU A 731 -12.50 -11.49 23.82
CA LEU A 731 -11.39 -10.67 24.25
C LEU A 731 -10.12 -11.14 23.55
N ASN A 732 -9.52 -10.26 22.78
CA ASN A 732 -8.18 -10.43 22.23
C ASN A 732 -7.22 -9.54 23.04
N TYR A 733 -6.06 -10.08 23.43
CA TYR A 733 -5.01 -9.26 24.00
C TYR A 733 -3.66 -9.70 23.45
N TYR A 734 -2.75 -8.75 23.38
CA TYR A 734 -1.41 -8.99 22.88
C TYR A 734 -0.35 -8.25 23.69
N LEU A 735 0.84 -8.83 23.66
CA LEU A 735 2.10 -8.19 24.02
C LEU A 735 2.98 -8.19 22.78
N GLU A 736 3.55 -7.04 22.47
CA GLU A 736 4.49 -6.88 21.37
C GLU A 736 5.77 -6.23 21.88
N VAL A 737 6.90 -6.65 21.37
CA VAL A 737 8.20 -6.04 21.64
C VAL A 737 8.85 -5.73 20.29
N THR A 738 8.94 -4.46 19.97
CA THR A 738 9.71 -3.96 18.82
C THR A 738 11.17 -3.87 19.21
N ASN A 739 12.08 -4.21 18.31
CA ASN A 739 13.52 -4.26 18.54
C ASN A 739 13.90 -5.11 19.76
N LEU A 740 13.43 -6.35 19.79
CA LEU A 740 13.64 -7.32 20.87
C LEU A 740 15.13 -7.47 21.28
N LEU A 741 16.05 -7.28 20.34
CA LEU A 741 17.49 -7.37 20.57
C LEU A 741 18.07 -6.09 21.19
N ASN A 742 17.28 -5.03 21.36
CA ASN A 742 17.69 -3.72 21.84
C ASN A 742 18.95 -3.21 21.13
N ARG A 743 19.04 -3.46 19.82
CA ARG A 743 20.20 -3.02 19.04
C ARG A 743 20.11 -1.52 18.78
N ARG A 744 21.18 -0.81 19.03
CA ARG A 744 21.36 0.58 18.62
C ARG A 744 21.60 0.62 17.11
N ASN A 745 20.57 0.92 16.34
CA ASN A 745 20.63 0.98 14.90
C ASN A 745 20.88 2.42 14.46
N PRO A 746 22.01 2.74 13.80
CA PRO A 746 22.32 4.12 13.39
C PRO A 746 21.28 4.68 12.44
N CYS A 747 20.87 5.94 12.68
CA CYS A 747 19.95 6.70 11.83
C CYS A 747 20.70 7.72 10.98
N CYS A 748 21.35 8.64 11.63
CA CYS A 748 21.75 9.94 11.06
C CYS A 748 22.82 10.60 11.93
N THR A 749 23.32 11.73 11.48
CA THR A 749 24.21 12.60 12.26
C THR A 749 23.37 13.75 12.81
N GLU A 750 23.16 13.78 14.11
CA GLU A 750 22.31 14.77 14.79
C GLU A 750 23.02 16.10 14.98
N SER A 751 24.22 16.04 15.56
CA SER A 751 25.02 17.23 15.83
C SER A 751 26.46 17.08 15.37
N TYR A 752 27.13 18.20 15.13
CA TYR A 752 28.52 18.23 14.78
C TYR A 752 29.15 19.58 15.15
N GLN A 753 30.34 19.53 15.70
CA GLN A 753 31.07 20.73 16.11
C GLN A 753 32.58 20.53 15.99
N LEU A 754 33.32 21.67 15.89
CA LEU A 754 34.78 21.66 15.98
C LEU A 754 35.20 21.93 17.43
N GLU A 755 35.61 20.86 18.10
CA GLU A 755 36.13 20.96 19.45
C GLU A 755 37.64 21.12 19.47
N ARG A 756 38.15 21.95 20.39
CA ARG A 756 39.59 22.07 20.61
C ARG A 756 40.03 21.05 21.66
N ASN A 757 40.86 20.09 21.23
CA ASN A 757 41.41 19.11 22.17
C ASN A 757 42.42 19.72 23.14
N ALA A 758 42.88 18.96 24.14
CA ALA A 758 43.82 19.37 25.15
C ALA A 758 45.18 19.89 24.56
N ASP A 759 45.56 19.47 23.38
CA ASP A 759 46.78 19.85 22.66
C ASP A 759 46.57 21.11 21.81
N GLY A 760 45.37 21.69 21.82
CA GLY A 760 45.03 22.91 21.08
C GLY A 760 44.59 22.69 19.63
N TRP A 761 44.53 21.44 19.13
CA TRP A 761 44.08 21.12 17.78
C TRP A 761 42.56 21.07 17.71
N LEU A 762 42.00 21.63 16.65
CA LEU A 762 40.57 21.44 16.35
C LEU A 762 40.33 20.02 15.84
N ARG A 763 39.31 19.39 16.38
CA ARG A 763 38.84 18.07 15.96
C ARG A 763 37.34 18.14 15.70
N LEU A 764 36.92 17.57 14.57
CA LEU A 764 35.52 17.40 14.29
C LEU A 764 34.94 16.31 15.24
N HIS A 765 34.00 16.72 16.05
CA HIS A 765 33.13 15.83 16.83
C HIS A 765 31.79 15.72 16.09
N SER A 766 31.22 14.52 16.03
CA SER A 766 29.88 14.29 15.48
C SER A 766 29.18 13.23 16.29
N GLU A 767 27.93 13.47 16.63
CA GLU A 767 27.05 12.54 17.31
C GLU A 767 26.13 11.82 16.32
N GLU A 768 26.02 10.49 16.50
CA GLU A 768 25.12 9.67 15.73
C GLU A 768 23.85 9.43 16.53
N THR A 769 22.70 9.67 15.90
CA THR A 769 21.39 9.30 16.43
C THR A 769 21.03 7.87 16.04
N TYR A 770 20.19 7.26 16.84
CA TYR A 770 19.79 5.88 16.67
C TYR A 770 18.27 5.78 16.51
N TRP A 771 17.86 4.83 15.65
CA TRP A 771 16.47 4.45 15.53
C TRP A 771 15.90 3.91 16.85
N LEU A 772 14.63 3.58 16.85
CA LEU A 772 13.89 3.16 18.03
C LEU A 772 14.61 2.08 18.85
N PRO A 773 14.77 2.28 20.17
CA PRO A 773 15.26 1.26 21.09
C PRO A 773 14.27 0.11 21.23
N MET A 774 14.52 -0.83 22.14
CA MET A 774 13.52 -1.84 22.50
C MET A 774 12.28 -1.16 23.06
N LEU A 775 11.16 -1.35 22.37
CA LEU A 775 9.87 -0.75 22.73
C LEU A 775 8.84 -1.85 22.99
N PRO A 776 8.48 -2.13 24.26
CA PRO A 776 7.37 -2.99 24.59
C PRO A 776 6.04 -2.25 24.38
N SER A 777 5.08 -2.91 23.77
CA SER A 777 3.72 -2.43 23.63
C SER A 777 2.71 -3.53 23.96
N PHE A 778 1.50 -3.15 24.29
CA PHE A 778 0.41 -4.07 24.61
C PHE A 778 -0.91 -3.53 24.09
N GLY A 779 -1.87 -4.41 23.91
CA GLY A 779 -3.21 -4.00 23.55
C GLY A 779 -4.26 -5.01 23.98
N PHE A 780 -5.47 -4.48 24.10
CA PHE A 780 -6.68 -5.22 24.40
C PHE A 780 -7.76 -4.82 23.40
N GLN A 781 -8.46 -5.82 22.89
CA GLN A 781 -9.61 -5.64 22.01
C GLN A 781 -10.76 -6.47 22.52
N PHE A 782 -11.88 -5.86 22.76
CA PHE A 782 -13.11 -6.48 23.17
C PHE A 782 -14.14 -6.40 22.06
N GLU A 783 -14.63 -7.53 21.60
CA GLU A 783 -15.64 -7.66 20.53
C GLU A 783 -16.93 -8.20 21.12
N PHE A 784 -18.08 -7.58 20.74
CA PHE A 784 -19.41 -7.84 21.29
C PHE A 784 -20.56 -7.56 20.33
#